data_84563f887ba67451d4fe8c1ed5baf349
#
_entry.id   84563f887ba67451d4fe8c1ed5baf349
#
_cell.length_a   1.000
_cell.length_b   1.000
_cell.length_c   1.000
_cell.angle_alpha   90.00
_cell.angle_beta   90.00
_cell.angle_gamma   90.00
#
_symmetry.space_group_name_H-M   'P 1'
#
loop_
_entity.id
_entity.type
_entity.pdbx_description
1 polymer ?
#
loop_
_entity_poly.entity_id
_entity_poly.type
_entity_poly.pdbx_seq_one_letter_code
_entity_poly.pdbx_strand_id
1 'polypeptide(L)'
;RRFQRQLDWLAAPCAGSPEAPRAVPELPDSADTAAQANIQSGILRGHEQVTHGCLLLLAVDDPLSGARLLERVIGLCTSEAARPAPGALAVNVAVSHEGLRALGLTEAQLAFFPQEFREGMEARASMLGDFRANHPRRWKLPLRNWNTAKNSAATRVEMSAVHMVVQLRVGSGSHEFDATKAAHPLHASIQALVNAPGSKTPDAGLRLLRVEGMRRLQRQVGGQLQTVEHFGFVDGNSDPVFNKAEAGTQYRNQVQLGDFILGHDNTADAARPPATPAEHEADAWLRDGSFLVVRKLRQHLQRLNAVLQRGDHDTHLPRENLLAKMMGRWPDGQPLVSNAVGINDFNYAQDSEGQQCPFHAHIRRANPRTPDADQEIFAPPPRSGGRPPRLLRRGMSYGPPVGEAGATEASERGLFFMAYNASISEQFEVVQRWIAGGNSSGGSSRQSDPFLGVPDIGEQRSFRFEDQGQVHRLALDTAPALDEQPQPLVELEWGLYLFTPSLASLRKLRNTAAAALRPEAVWSADAGERALQALLKLEREQGSEAARQAWKTALEDPEEQEKFRAAGIWAAIRSHHGGVLRTAYGVLVADAQLVQAVLADTTGYTVAGYRERMSQSIGEIFLGLDGDDPQYAAQSAAITQAIGQISMKQAFDLTLALTQYTLGRFIAGERDMAALRQLPRWELNIDAKEVSDLVLARLCQLWFGLPDAQTPGAPLVPGSWRWDWREDQPPIYPAHFTAPSRYIFQPWPNEEVQRYGKRIGLALTAALARFLAPHRAAGTVPQTPELPKELQLPKGMTKSRHAAPLAASVLAAFPGAENDALTARSFCGALMGFLPTVDGNFRLSLNEWLRDGSFWQLRAACADLPNPRSFEAAVKLLRAPLVQAMQLRPSPELIWRRARHAGLQVGGLALNTGETVVLGLVSAGQQHLAAGSPELGLVFGGNRSAAAHPTHACPGYAAGMGVLLGLLAGLLTESEQMRASPAALSFTLEGQP
;
A
#
# COMPACT_ATOMS: atom_id res chain seq x y z
N ARG A 1 7.73 7.95 10.83
CA ARG A 1 8.86 8.61 10.14
C ARG A 1 8.94 8.27 8.65
N ARG A 2 8.69 7.01 8.20
CA ARG A 2 8.82 6.59 6.78
C ARG A 2 7.62 6.98 5.93
N PHE A 3 6.40 6.74 6.40
CA PHE A 3 5.18 7.29 5.80
C PHE A 3 5.22 8.83 5.75
N GLN A 4 5.83 9.43 6.75
CA GLN A 4 6.20 10.82 6.83
C GLN A 4 7.04 11.25 5.62
N ARG A 5 8.14 10.55 5.30
CA ARG A 5 9.03 10.89 4.18
C ARG A 5 8.34 10.76 2.81
N GLN A 6 7.39 9.83 2.66
CA GLN A 6 6.57 9.73 1.44
C GLN A 6 5.58 10.90 1.31
N LEU A 7 5.05 11.40 2.43
CA LEU A 7 4.18 12.59 2.44
C LEU A 7 4.98 13.88 2.24
N ASP A 8 6.20 14.01 2.78
CA ASP A 8 7.12 15.13 2.53
C ASP A 8 7.39 15.27 1.03
N TRP A 9 7.56 14.14 0.38
CA TRP A 9 7.75 14.07 -1.06
C TRP A 9 6.53 14.56 -1.87
N LEU A 10 5.30 14.27 -1.41
CA LEU A 10 4.06 14.74 -2.03
C LEU A 10 3.73 16.21 -1.69
N ALA A 11 4.32 16.75 -0.64
CA ALA A 11 3.98 18.06 -0.06
C ALA A 11 5.04 19.16 -0.29
N ALA A 12 6.11 18.87 -1.05
CA ALA A 12 7.11 19.90 -1.35
C ALA A 12 6.47 21.10 -2.07
N PRO A 13 6.76 22.34 -1.66
CA PRO A 13 6.17 23.51 -2.27
C PRO A 13 6.60 23.66 -3.72
N CYS A 14 5.67 23.98 -4.60
CA CYS A 14 6.01 24.59 -5.87
C CYS A 14 6.62 25.97 -5.60
N ALA A 15 7.91 26.13 -5.92
CA ALA A 15 8.67 27.37 -5.96
C ALA A 15 8.73 28.20 -4.66
N GLY A 16 9.67 27.86 -3.80
CA GLY A 16 10.44 28.86 -3.06
C GLY A 16 11.65 29.27 -3.90
N SER A 17 12.15 30.48 -3.75
CA SER A 17 13.33 30.99 -4.47
C SER A 17 14.44 29.95 -4.50
N PRO A 18 15.16 29.77 -5.65
CA PRO A 18 16.19 28.79 -5.75
C PRO A 18 17.29 29.07 -4.71
N GLU A 19 17.40 28.21 -3.68
CA GLU A 19 18.63 28.14 -2.91
C GLU A 19 19.75 27.77 -3.89
N ALA A 20 20.89 28.42 -3.75
CA ALA A 20 22.07 28.08 -4.57
C ALA A 20 22.32 26.58 -4.51
N PRO A 21 22.61 25.92 -5.65
CA PRO A 21 22.78 24.48 -5.70
C PRO A 21 23.84 24.07 -4.68
N ARG A 22 23.46 23.26 -3.69
CA ARG A 22 24.40 22.65 -2.76
C ARG A 22 25.32 21.75 -3.57
N ALA A 23 26.63 21.98 -3.49
CA ALA A 23 27.59 21.06 -4.08
C ALA A 23 27.33 19.65 -3.56
N VAL A 24 27.08 18.69 -4.49
CA VAL A 24 26.91 17.30 -4.12
C VAL A 24 28.18 16.81 -3.45
N PRO A 25 28.14 16.31 -2.21
CA PRO A 25 29.34 15.84 -1.53
C PRO A 25 30.06 14.78 -2.38
N GLU A 26 31.35 14.85 -2.44
CA GLU A 26 32.14 13.82 -3.10
C GLU A 26 32.00 12.51 -2.29
N LEU A 27 31.45 11.45 -2.91
CA LEU A 27 31.27 10.17 -2.22
C LEU A 27 32.62 9.44 -2.12
N PRO A 28 33.00 8.94 -0.93
CA PRO A 28 34.19 8.11 -0.80
C PRO A 28 34.03 6.77 -1.52
N ASP A 29 35.17 6.13 -1.85
CA ASP A 29 35.14 4.73 -2.30
C ASP A 29 34.67 3.82 -1.17
N SER A 30 33.61 3.05 -1.40
CA SER A 30 33.02 2.16 -0.39
C SER A 30 33.73 0.79 -0.37
N ALA A 31 34.99 0.76 0.04
CA ALA A 31 35.77 -0.46 0.19
C ALA A 31 35.79 -0.96 1.65
N ASP A 32 34.63 -1.22 2.26
CA ASP A 32 34.60 -1.87 3.57
C ASP A 32 34.82 -3.37 3.41
N THR A 33 36.10 -3.80 3.56
CA THR A 33 36.51 -5.19 3.43
C THR A 33 35.93 -6.09 4.54
N ALA A 34 35.68 -5.54 5.72
CA ALA A 34 35.06 -6.29 6.83
C ALA A 34 33.58 -6.59 6.53
N ALA A 35 32.84 -5.61 6.02
CA ALA A 35 31.47 -5.84 5.57
C ALA A 35 31.38 -6.85 4.43
N GLN A 36 32.29 -6.76 3.44
CA GLN A 36 32.31 -7.71 2.30
C GLN A 36 32.54 -9.17 2.76
N ALA A 37 33.23 -9.40 3.86
CA ALA A 37 33.40 -10.76 4.42
C ALA A 37 32.10 -11.31 5.05
N ASN A 38 31.10 -10.46 5.31
CA ASN A 38 29.82 -10.83 5.95
C ASN A 38 28.62 -10.74 5.01
N ILE A 39 28.69 -9.92 3.95
CA ILE A 39 27.63 -9.81 2.92
C ILE A 39 27.61 -11.06 2.06
N GLN A 40 26.42 -11.62 1.79
CA GLN A 40 26.27 -12.75 0.85
C GLN A 40 26.77 -12.35 -0.55
N SER A 41 27.53 -13.22 -1.21
CA SER A 41 28.09 -12.95 -2.54
C SER A 41 26.99 -12.77 -3.60
N GLY A 42 27.28 -11.96 -4.63
CA GLY A 42 26.34 -11.73 -5.74
C GLY A 42 25.36 -10.58 -5.51
N ILE A 43 25.38 -9.94 -4.33
CA ILE A 43 24.56 -8.76 -4.04
C ILE A 43 25.24 -7.52 -4.65
N LEU A 44 26.45 -7.18 -4.22
CA LEU A 44 27.14 -5.99 -4.70
C LEU A 44 27.53 -6.10 -6.18
N ARG A 45 28.00 -7.26 -6.58
CA ARG A 45 28.33 -7.59 -7.97
C ARG A 45 27.69 -8.91 -8.38
N GLY A 46 27.03 -8.94 -9.54
CA GLY A 46 26.43 -10.18 -10.07
C GLY A 46 27.45 -11.32 -10.22
N HIS A 47 27.00 -12.58 -10.15
CA HIS A 47 27.88 -13.73 -10.40
C HIS A 47 28.24 -13.83 -11.89
N GLU A 48 29.49 -14.11 -12.15
CA GLU A 48 30.03 -14.23 -13.51
C GLU A 48 29.69 -15.58 -14.14
N GLN A 49 29.56 -15.59 -15.48
CA GLN A 49 29.33 -16.80 -16.29
C GLN A 49 28.14 -17.67 -15.86
N VAL A 50 27.16 -17.10 -15.19
CA VAL A 50 25.91 -17.78 -14.83
C VAL A 50 25.04 -17.91 -16.07
N THR A 51 24.51 -19.10 -16.34
CA THR A 51 23.57 -19.38 -17.42
C THR A 51 22.22 -19.86 -16.93
N HIS A 52 22.17 -20.59 -15.82
CA HIS A 52 20.96 -21.15 -15.22
C HIS A 52 20.81 -20.72 -13.78
N GLY A 53 19.58 -20.62 -13.33
CA GLY A 53 19.24 -20.39 -11.94
C GLY A 53 17.88 -20.97 -11.58
N CYS A 54 17.60 -21.03 -10.30
CA CYS A 54 16.24 -21.28 -9.80
C CYS A 54 16.00 -20.61 -8.46
N LEU A 55 14.73 -20.38 -8.14
CA LEU A 55 14.25 -19.97 -6.83
C LEU A 55 13.52 -21.16 -6.20
N LEU A 56 13.97 -21.57 -5.00
CA LEU A 56 13.27 -22.54 -4.18
C LEU A 56 12.35 -21.78 -3.23
N LEU A 57 11.03 -21.91 -3.41
CA LEU A 57 10.03 -21.35 -2.49
C LEU A 57 9.76 -22.40 -1.40
N LEU A 58 10.10 -22.08 -0.17
CA LEU A 58 10.13 -23.04 0.94
C LEU A 58 9.22 -22.58 2.09
N ALA A 59 8.49 -23.54 2.68
CA ALA A 59 7.80 -23.35 3.95
C ALA A 59 8.48 -24.16 5.06
N VAL A 60 8.52 -23.59 6.25
CA VAL A 60 9.07 -24.21 7.47
C VAL A 60 7.89 -24.43 8.42
N ASP A 61 7.63 -25.69 8.78
CA ASP A 61 6.50 -26.05 9.66
C ASP A 61 6.90 -26.03 11.16
N ASP A 62 8.20 -26.13 11.45
CA ASP A 62 8.75 -26.00 12.80
C ASP A 62 10.15 -25.37 12.78
N PRO A 63 10.54 -24.60 13.83
CA PRO A 63 11.83 -23.92 13.87
C PRO A 63 13.06 -24.85 13.73
N LEU A 64 12.99 -26.05 14.26
CA LEU A 64 14.11 -26.98 14.24
C LEU A 64 14.43 -27.46 12.80
N SER A 65 13.38 -27.70 11.99
CA SER A 65 13.54 -27.99 10.57
C SER A 65 14.13 -26.81 9.81
N GLY A 66 13.71 -25.57 10.18
CA GLY A 66 14.31 -24.35 9.69
C GLY A 66 15.79 -24.23 10.04
N ALA A 67 16.19 -24.57 11.26
CA ALA A 67 17.59 -24.58 11.68
C ALA A 67 18.43 -25.56 10.86
N ARG A 68 17.92 -26.78 10.60
CA ARG A 68 18.60 -27.76 9.76
C ARG A 68 18.78 -27.30 8.31
N LEU A 69 17.76 -26.64 7.74
CA LEU A 69 17.88 -26.02 6.41
C LEU A 69 18.95 -24.93 6.40
N LEU A 70 18.89 -24.01 7.38
CA LEU A 70 19.87 -22.92 7.48
C LEU A 70 21.29 -23.44 7.62
N GLU A 71 21.53 -24.52 8.36
CA GLU A 71 22.86 -25.19 8.45
C GLU A 71 23.39 -25.61 7.07
N ARG A 72 22.52 -26.26 6.26
CA ARG A 72 22.88 -26.70 4.91
C ARG A 72 23.13 -25.50 3.98
N VAL A 73 22.30 -24.48 4.04
CA VAL A 73 22.44 -23.28 3.21
C VAL A 73 23.69 -22.49 3.59
N ILE A 74 23.96 -22.29 4.89
CA ILE A 74 25.14 -21.56 5.37
C ILE A 74 26.45 -22.24 4.88
N GLY A 75 26.47 -23.56 4.82
CA GLY A 75 27.60 -24.29 4.29
C GLY A 75 27.89 -24.07 2.80
N LEU A 76 26.90 -23.57 2.05
CA LEU A 76 27.02 -23.30 0.60
C LEU A 76 27.09 -21.81 0.26
N CYS A 77 26.62 -20.92 1.14
CA CYS A 77 26.68 -19.48 0.95
C CYS A 77 28.11 -18.97 1.08
N THR A 78 28.53 -18.15 0.15
CA THR A 78 29.83 -17.47 0.14
C THR A 78 29.63 -15.96 0.37
N SER A 79 30.70 -15.28 0.79
CA SER A 79 30.69 -13.83 0.97
C SER A 79 31.15 -13.07 -0.30
N GLU A 80 30.91 -11.75 -0.34
CA GLU A 80 31.45 -10.89 -1.40
C GLU A 80 32.96 -10.87 -1.42
N ALA A 81 33.65 -11.08 -0.27
CA ALA A 81 35.10 -11.22 -0.19
C ALA A 81 35.61 -12.57 -0.69
N ALA A 82 34.79 -13.63 -0.59
CA ALA A 82 35.14 -14.99 -1.00
C ALA A 82 34.13 -15.53 -2.02
N ARG A 83 34.06 -14.89 -3.18
CA ARG A 83 33.08 -15.21 -4.23
C ARG A 83 33.34 -16.56 -4.86
N PRO A 84 32.31 -17.28 -5.34
CA PRO A 84 32.51 -18.52 -6.08
C PRO A 84 33.23 -18.22 -7.40
N ALA A 85 33.96 -19.21 -7.92
CA ALA A 85 34.59 -19.09 -9.23
C ALA A 85 33.52 -18.86 -10.32
N PRO A 86 33.88 -18.21 -11.46
CA PRO A 86 32.97 -17.99 -12.58
C PRO A 86 32.26 -19.28 -13.00
N GLY A 87 30.93 -19.25 -13.09
CA GLY A 87 30.11 -20.42 -13.45
C GLY A 87 29.96 -21.50 -12.38
N ALA A 88 30.64 -21.40 -11.25
CA ALA A 88 30.44 -22.32 -10.12
C ALA A 88 29.08 -22.10 -9.44
N LEU A 89 28.63 -23.08 -8.65
CA LEU A 89 27.39 -22.97 -7.89
C LEU A 89 27.46 -21.77 -6.94
N ALA A 90 26.51 -20.88 -7.06
CA ALA A 90 26.31 -19.73 -6.18
C ALA A 90 24.96 -19.88 -5.47
N VAL A 91 24.96 -19.66 -4.15
CA VAL A 91 23.80 -19.83 -3.28
C VAL A 91 23.54 -18.57 -2.49
N ASN A 92 22.31 -18.08 -2.54
CA ASN A 92 21.82 -16.99 -1.68
C ASN A 92 20.54 -17.43 -0.98
N VAL A 93 20.29 -16.89 0.20
CA VAL A 93 19.06 -17.12 0.95
C VAL A 93 18.46 -15.83 1.44
N ALA A 94 17.15 -15.74 1.34
CA ALA A 94 16.36 -14.64 1.86
C ALA A 94 15.12 -15.18 2.58
N VAL A 95 14.63 -14.46 3.59
CA VAL A 95 13.59 -14.89 4.51
C VAL A 95 12.46 -13.86 4.48
N SER A 96 11.20 -14.31 4.40
CA SER A 96 10.04 -13.44 4.55
C SER A 96 9.79 -13.07 6.02
N HIS A 97 8.92 -12.11 6.28
CA HIS A 97 8.49 -11.79 7.64
C HIS A 97 7.87 -13.00 8.34
N GLU A 98 6.98 -13.73 7.66
CA GLU A 98 6.40 -14.97 8.19
C GLU A 98 7.46 -16.07 8.38
N GLY A 99 8.48 -16.10 7.52
CA GLY A 99 9.61 -16.97 7.68
C GLY A 99 10.44 -16.69 8.93
N LEU A 100 10.67 -15.41 9.26
CA LEU A 100 11.34 -15.03 10.51
C LEU A 100 10.54 -15.49 11.74
N ARG A 101 9.20 -15.34 11.69
CA ARG A 101 8.31 -15.86 12.74
C ARG A 101 8.36 -17.38 12.83
N ALA A 102 8.32 -18.08 11.70
CA ALA A 102 8.42 -19.54 11.65
C ALA A 102 9.78 -20.08 12.15
N LEU A 103 10.83 -19.27 12.07
CA LEU A 103 12.16 -19.54 12.62
C LEU A 103 12.28 -19.17 14.10
N GLY A 104 11.20 -18.73 14.76
CA GLY A 104 11.14 -18.54 16.20
C GLY A 104 11.59 -17.15 16.69
N LEU A 105 11.63 -16.13 15.83
CA LEU A 105 11.82 -14.76 16.30
C LEU A 105 10.59 -14.31 17.10
N THR A 106 10.84 -13.64 18.20
CA THR A 106 9.78 -13.04 19.03
C THR A 106 9.19 -11.81 18.35
N GLU A 107 7.96 -11.41 18.72
CA GLU A 107 7.34 -10.19 18.21
C GLU A 107 8.21 -8.93 18.47
N ALA A 108 8.91 -8.88 19.61
CA ALA A 108 9.86 -7.80 19.90
C ALA A 108 11.02 -7.75 18.90
N GLN A 109 11.53 -8.90 18.47
CA GLN A 109 12.59 -8.99 17.45
C GLN A 109 12.06 -8.71 16.04
N LEU A 110 10.85 -9.18 15.72
CA LEU A 110 10.17 -8.86 14.48
C LEU A 110 9.93 -7.36 14.31
N ALA A 111 9.70 -6.63 15.40
CA ALA A 111 9.52 -5.19 15.40
C ALA A 111 10.78 -4.39 14.97
N PHE A 112 11.96 -4.99 14.94
CA PHE A 112 13.18 -4.35 14.40
C PHE A 112 13.13 -4.17 12.88
N PHE A 113 12.33 -4.97 12.21
CA PHE A 113 12.19 -4.92 10.75
C PHE A 113 11.23 -3.80 10.32
N PRO A 114 11.47 -3.13 9.19
CA PRO A 114 10.64 -2.03 8.72
C PRO A 114 9.23 -2.47 8.38
N GLN A 115 8.29 -1.54 8.52
CA GLN A 115 6.86 -1.78 8.35
C GLN A 115 6.53 -2.39 6.99
N GLU A 116 7.08 -1.85 5.91
CA GLU A 116 6.84 -2.33 4.56
C GLU A 116 7.23 -3.80 4.36
N PHE A 117 8.32 -4.23 4.98
CA PHE A 117 8.74 -5.64 4.96
C PHE A 117 7.79 -6.53 5.77
N ARG A 118 7.32 -6.04 6.92
CA ARG A 118 6.40 -6.78 7.80
C ARG A 118 5.01 -6.91 7.20
N GLU A 119 4.51 -5.89 6.52
CA GLU A 119 3.23 -5.92 5.80
C GLU A 119 3.27 -6.86 4.59
N GLY A 120 4.41 -6.96 3.93
CA GLY A 120 4.56 -7.71 2.69
C GLY A 120 3.98 -7.00 1.45
N MET A 121 4.31 -7.50 0.26
CA MET A 121 3.98 -6.82 -1.00
C MET A 121 2.47 -6.79 -1.28
N GLU A 122 1.73 -7.84 -0.93
CA GLU A 122 0.28 -7.93 -1.16
C GLU A 122 -0.48 -6.80 -0.47
N ALA A 123 -0.20 -6.57 0.82
CA ALA A 123 -0.85 -5.52 1.60
C ALA A 123 -0.51 -4.10 1.11
N ARG A 124 0.56 -3.96 0.35
CA ARG A 124 1.05 -2.68 -0.16
C ARG A 124 0.72 -2.40 -1.63
N ALA A 125 -0.15 -3.20 -2.22
CA ALA A 125 -0.52 -3.08 -3.64
C ALA A 125 -0.95 -1.65 -4.03
N SER A 126 -1.73 -0.97 -3.19
CA SER A 126 -2.14 0.42 -3.43
C SER A 126 -0.97 1.40 -3.38
N MET A 127 0.03 1.16 -2.54
CA MET A 127 1.24 1.98 -2.46
C MET A 127 2.13 1.80 -3.70
N LEU A 128 2.12 0.61 -4.27
CA LEU A 128 2.90 0.23 -5.46
C LEU A 128 2.24 0.67 -6.77
N GLY A 129 0.97 1.03 -6.75
CA GLY A 129 0.17 1.22 -7.95
C GLY A 129 -0.11 -0.11 -8.68
N ASP A 130 -0.10 -1.22 -7.95
CA ASP A 130 -0.46 -2.54 -8.47
C ASP A 130 -1.99 -2.68 -8.49
N PHE A 131 -2.58 -2.06 -9.50
CA PHE A 131 -4.02 -2.05 -9.73
C PHE A 131 -4.42 -3.01 -10.84
N ARG A 132 -5.70 -3.29 -10.95
CA ARG A 132 -6.29 -4.03 -12.06
C ARG A 132 -5.63 -5.38 -12.28
N ALA A 133 -5.02 -5.61 -13.44
CA ALA A 133 -4.35 -6.85 -13.78
C ALA A 133 -3.20 -7.22 -12.84
N ASN A 134 -2.55 -6.23 -12.22
CA ASN A 134 -1.42 -6.44 -11.29
C ASN A 134 -1.85 -6.51 -9.82
N HIS A 135 -3.15 -6.31 -9.52
CA HIS A 135 -3.63 -6.40 -8.13
C HIS A 135 -3.46 -7.84 -7.59
N PRO A 136 -3.08 -8.02 -6.30
CA PRO A 136 -2.84 -9.35 -5.71
C PRO A 136 -3.96 -10.37 -5.92
N ARG A 137 -5.22 -9.95 -5.91
CA ARG A 137 -6.35 -10.85 -6.22
C ARG A 137 -6.30 -11.47 -7.61
N ARG A 138 -5.51 -10.90 -8.53
CA ARG A 138 -5.33 -11.37 -9.90
C ARG A 138 -4.01 -12.06 -10.12
N TRP A 139 -3.21 -12.20 -9.09
CA TRP A 139 -1.95 -12.87 -9.21
C TRP A 139 -2.13 -14.32 -9.64
N LYS A 140 -1.32 -14.73 -10.59
CA LYS A 140 -1.24 -16.11 -11.06
C LYS A 140 -0.29 -16.89 -10.17
N LEU A 141 -0.78 -17.23 -8.97
CA LEU A 141 -0.02 -17.96 -7.98
C LEU A 141 0.48 -19.28 -8.57
N PRO A 142 1.77 -19.64 -8.35
CA PRO A 142 2.34 -20.83 -8.94
C PRO A 142 1.73 -22.09 -8.33
N LEU A 143 1.60 -23.15 -9.13
CA LEU A 143 1.23 -24.46 -8.64
C LEU A 143 2.45 -25.17 -8.05
N ARG A 144 2.25 -25.98 -7.01
CA ARG A 144 3.29 -26.83 -6.47
C ARG A 144 3.84 -27.75 -7.56
N ASN A 145 5.15 -27.85 -7.69
CA ASN A 145 5.79 -28.67 -8.71
C ASN A 145 6.88 -29.63 -8.19
N TRP A 146 7.01 -29.76 -6.88
CA TRP A 146 8.00 -30.62 -6.26
C TRP A 146 7.33 -31.57 -5.26
N ASN A 147 7.70 -32.89 -5.32
CA ASN A 147 7.21 -33.91 -4.41
C ASN A 147 5.67 -33.94 -4.23
N THR A 148 4.93 -33.69 -5.30
CA THR A 148 3.48 -33.85 -5.26
C THR A 148 3.13 -35.32 -5.15
N ALA A 149 2.46 -35.74 -4.07
CA ALA A 149 1.83 -37.05 -4.02
C ALA A 149 0.90 -37.19 -5.24
N LYS A 150 0.84 -38.38 -5.84
CA LYS A 150 0.15 -38.65 -7.10
C LYS A 150 -1.34 -38.24 -7.13
N ASN A 151 -1.92 -37.90 -6.01
CA ASN A 151 -3.34 -37.54 -5.84
C ASN A 151 -3.57 -36.15 -5.19
N SER A 152 -2.55 -35.31 -5.04
CA SER A 152 -2.81 -33.92 -4.59
C SER A 152 -3.37 -33.14 -5.77
N ALA A 153 -4.60 -32.64 -5.65
CA ALA A 153 -5.11 -31.57 -6.52
C ALA A 153 -4.05 -30.49 -6.64
N ALA A 154 -3.89 -29.91 -7.82
CA ALA A 154 -2.92 -28.85 -8.07
C ALA A 154 -3.12 -27.73 -7.05
N THR A 155 -2.29 -27.68 -6.02
CA THR A 155 -2.42 -26.70 -4.93
C THR A 155 -1.60 -25.47 -5.29
N ARG A 156 -2.22 -24.29 -5.29
CA ARG A 156 -1.53 -23.02 -5.46
C ARG A 156 -0.64 -22.73 -4.26
N VAL A 157 0.45 -22.03 -4.51
CA VAL A 157 1.38 -21.56 -3.47
C VAL A 157 1.00 -20.13 -3.12
N GLU A 158 0.40 -19.96 -1.96
CA GLU A 158 0.15 -18.62 -1.40
C GLU A 158 1.49 -17.95 -1.03
N MET A 159 1.66 -16.68 -1.36
CA MET A 159 2.95 -16.00 -1.15
C MET A 159 3.30 -15.84 0.32
N SER A 160 2.32 -15.71 1.20
CA SER A 160 2.53 -15.70 2.66
C SER A 160 2.96 -17.05 3.24
N ALA A 161 2.70 -18.16 2.55
CA ALA A 161 3.22 -19.48 2.93
C ALA A 161 4.70 -19.65 2.56
N VAL A 162 5.28 -18.71 1.81
CA VAL A 162 6.70 -18.74 1.45
C VAL A 162 7.51 -18.13 2.59
N HIS A 163 8.10 -18.96 3.40
CA HIS A 163 8.91 -18.55 4.54
C HIS A 163 10.35 -18.22 4.15
N MET A 164 10.92 -18.97 3.21
CA MET A 164 12.29 -18.76 2.75
C MET A 164 12.38 -18.92 1.23
N VAL A 165 13.25 -18.14 0.62
CA VAL A 165 13.63 -18.29 -0.79
C VAL A 165 15.13 -18.57 -0.87
N VAL A 166 15.49 -19.72 -1.41
CA VAL A 166 16.90 -20.06 -1.71
C VAL A 166 17.11 -19.88 -3.19
N GLN A 167 18.06 -19.05 -3.56
CA GLN A 167 18.46 -18.82 -4.94
C GLN A 167 19.67 -19.69 -5.26
N LEU A 168 19.58 -20.47 -6.31
CA LEU A 168 20.69 -21.25 -6.85
C LEU A 168 21.03 -20.75 -8.25
N ARG A 169 22.31 -20.56 -8.54
CA ARG A 169 22.80 -20.14 -9.85
C ARG A 169 24.04 -20.94 -10.22
N VAL A 170 24.18 -21.27 -11.53
CA VAL A 170 25.33 -22.01 -12.06
C VAL A 170 25.57 -21.68 -13.54
N GLY A 171 26.81 -21.77 -13.98
CA GLY A 171 27.18 -21.81 -15.39
C GLY A 171 27.07 -23.24 -15.92
N SER A 172 26.37 -23.42 -17.05
CA SER A 172 26.18 -24.73 -17.65
C SER A 172 25.92 -24.62 -19.14
N GLY A 173 26.35 -25.59 -19.92
CA GLY A 173 26.00 -25.74 -21.35
C GLY A 173 24.66 -26.46 -21.59
N SER A 174 23.89 -26.78 -20.55
CA SER A 174 22.58 -27.43 -20.64
C SER A 174 21.54 -26.54 -21.34
N HIS A 175 20.64 -27.15 -22.09
CA HIS A 175 19.44 -26.53 -22.63
C HIS A 175 18.20 -26.77 -21.78
N GLU A 176 18.27 -27.64 -20.75
CA GLU A 176 17.16 -27.91 -19.85
C GLU A 176 16.84 -26.64 -19.02
N PHE A 177 15.61 -26.20 -19.09
CA PHE A 177 15.12 -25.01 -18.37
C PHE A 177 14.41 -25.38 -17.05
N ASP A 178 13.68 -26.49 -17.04
CA ASP A 178 12.89 -26.91 -15.89
C ASP A 178 13.78 -27.56 -14.80
N ALA A 179 14.05 -26.81 -13.74
CA ALA A 179 14.90 -27.24 -12.63
C ALA A 179 14.31 -28.43 -11.81
N THR A 180 13.06 -28.81 -12.07
CA THR A 180 12.48 -30.03 -11.47
C THR A 180 12.93 -31.30 -12.21
N LYS A 181 13.46 -31.18 -13.42
CA LYS A 181 13.94 -32.33 -14.21
C LYS A 181 15.31 -32.79 -13.74
N ALA A 182 15.50 -34.10 -13.70
CA ALA A 182 16.78 -34.70 -13.27
C ALA A 182 17.98 -34.29 -14.17
N ALA A 183 17.71 -33.91 -15.42
CA ALA A 183 18.76 -33.45 -16.35
C ALA A 183 19.17 -31.98 -16.10
N HIS A 184 18.43 -31.23 -15.30
CA HIS A 184 18.78 -29.84 -15.01
C HIS A 184 20.03 -29.75 -14.12
N PRO A 185 21.01 -28.85 -14.40
CA PRO A 185 22.28 -28.79 -13.67
C PRO A 185 22.15 -28.51 -12.18
N LEU A 186 21.05 -27.92 -11.71
CA LEU A 186 20.79 -27.61 -10.30
C LEU A 186 19.98 -28.70 -9.56
N HIS A 187 19.49 -29.73 -10.26
CA HIS A 187 18.59 -30.72 -9.65
C HIS A 187 19.21 -31.44 -8.42
N ALA A 188 20.45 -31.86 -8.52
CA ALA A 188 21.15 -32.51 -7.41
C ALA A 188 21.34 -31.58 -6.21
N SER A 189 21.64 -30.30 -6.45
CA SER A 189 21.77 -29.27 -5.40
C SER A 189 20.43 -29.00 -4.70
N ILE A 190 19.33 -29.01 -5.45
CA ILE A 190 17.97 -28.88 -4.88
C ILE A 190 17.70 -30.06 -3.95
N GLN A 191 17.96 -31.30 -4.40
CA GLN A 191 17.75 -32.51 -3.58
C GLN A 191 18.59 -32.49 -2.30
N ALA A 192 19.84 -32.05 -2.39
CA ALA A 192 20.75 -31.99 -1.23
C ALA A 192 20.28 -30.96 -0.18
N LEU A 193 19.61 -29.90 -0.63
CA LEU A 193 19.05 -28.86 0.29
C LEU A 193 17.74 -29.27 0.96
N VAL A 194 16.85 -29.96 0.24
CA VAL A 194 15.48 -30.21 0.74
C VAL A 194 15.32 -31.60 1.39
N ASN A 195 16.17 -32.53 1.07
CA ASN A 195 16.09 -33.88 1.66
C ASN A 195 16.78 -33.95 3.03
N ALA A 196 16.35 -34.87 3.86
CA ALA A 196 17.05 -35.21 5.10
C ALA A 196 18.48 -35.69 4.81
N PRO A 197 19.45 -35.34 5.65
CA PRO A 197 20.85 -35.72 5.43
C PRO A 197 21.02 -37.25 5.18
N GLY A 198 21.65 -37.59 4.06
CA GLY A 198 21.88 -39.00 3.69
C GLY A 198 20.62 -39.74 3.22
N SER A 199 19.50 -39.09 3.01
CA SER A 199 18.22 -39.63 2.59
C SER A 199 17.77 -39.09 1.23
N LYS A 200 16.88 -39.83 0.57
CA LYS A 200 16.16 -39.39 -0.64
C LYS A 200 14.75 -38.85 -0.31
N THR A 201 14.40 -38.85 0.97
CA THR A 201 13.10 -38.30 1.43
C THR A 201 13.27 -36.88 1.91
N PRO A 202 12.26 -36.01 1.69
CA PRO A 202 12.25 -34.64 2.22
C PRO A 202 12.46 -34.61 3.73
N ASP A 203 13.14 -33.57 4.22
CA ASP A 203 13.27 -33.33 5.66
C ASP A 203 11.86 -33.03 6.25
N ALA A 204 11.51 -33.77 7.31
CA ALA A 204 10.24 -33.61 7.99
C ALA A 204 10.12 -32.15 8.55
N GLY A 205 8.99 -31.47 8.31
CA GLY A 205 8.79 -30.10 8.74
C GLY A 205 9.39 -29.04 7.79
N LEU A 206 9.98 -29.48 6.67
CA LEU A 206 10.40 -28.60 5.57
C LEU A 206 9.60 -28.95 4.32
N ARG A 207 8.92 -27.98 3.74
CA ARG A 207 8.16 -28.16 2.50
C ARG A 207 8.74 -27.30 1.38
N LEU A 208 9.25 -27.95 0.32
CA LEU A 208 9.51 -27.26 -0.94
C LEU A 208 8.17 -27.08 -1.67
N LEU A 209 7.73 -25.83 -1.77
CA LEU A 209 6.43 -25.47 -2.38
C LEU A 209 6.54 -25.39 -3.90
N ARG A 210 7.60 -24.72 -4.37
CA ARG A 210 7.80 -24.48 -5.80
C ARG A 210 9.27 -24.32 -6.12
N VAL A 211 9.65 -24.80 -7.29
CA VAL A 211 10.94 -24.51 -7.94
C VAL A 211 10.64 -23.68 -9.18
N GLU A 212 11.05 -22.42 -9.17
CA GLU A 212 10.95 -21.52 -10.31
C GLU A 212 12.28 -21.49 -11.06
N GLY A 213 12.29 -22.01 -12.28
CA GLY A 213 13.49 -22.07 -13.13
C GLY A 213 13.77 -20.72 -13.81
N MET A 214 15.05 -20.41 -13.96
CA MET A 214 15.54 -19.21 -14.65
C MET A 214 16.65 -19.56 -15.61
N ARG A 215 16.73 -18.84 -16.73
CA ARG A 215 17.82 -18.98 -17.70
C ARG A 215 18.23 -17.62 -18.24
N ARG A 216 19.52 -17.36 -18.33
CA ARG A 216 20.05 -16.16 -18.95
C ARG A 216 19.89 -16.27 -20.47
N LEU A 217 19.15 -15.35 -21.05
CA LEU A 217 19.02 -15.24 -22.52
C LEU A 217 20.21 -14.48 -23.06
N GLN A 218 20.77 -14.93 -24.17
CA GLN A 218 21.92 -14.32 -24.81
C GLN A 218 21.69 -14.17 -26.29
N ARG A 219 22.18 -13.07 -26.88
CA ARG A 219 22.12 -12.77 -28.29
C ARG A 219 23.42 -12.11 -28.76
N GLN A 220 23.84 -12.33 -30.01
CA GLN A 220 24.92 -11.58 -30.63
C GLN A 220 24.46 -10.14 -30.89
N VAL A 221 25.15 -9.17 -30.29
CA VAL A 221 24.91 -7.73 -30.47
C VAL A 221 26.25 -7.07 -30.70
N GLY A 222 26.42 -6.43 -31.86
CA GLY A 222 27.72 -5.81 -32.22
C GLY A 222 28.90 -6.78 -32.24
N GLY A 223 28.67 -8.05 -32.55
CA GLY A 223 29.71 -9.10 -32.55
C GLY A 223 30.06 -9.68 -31.20
N GLN A 224 29.41 -9.23 -30.11
CA GLN A 224 29.61 -9.76 -28.76
C GLN A 224 28.36 -10.47 -28.28
N LEU A 225 28.53 -11.53 -27.48
CA LEU A 225 27.43 -12.24 -26.82
C LEU A 225 26.97 -11.44 -25.60
N GLN A 226 25.76 -10.87 -25.66
CA GLN A 226 25.22 -10.04 -24.62
C GLN A 226 23.95 -10.66 -24.01
N THR A 227 23.71 -10.39 -22.72
CA THR A 227 22.47 -10.77 -22.04
C THR A 227 21.32 -9.90 -22.53
N VAL A 228 20.20 -10.53 -22.88
CA VAL A 228 18.99 -9.84 -23.32
C VAL A 228 17.77 -10.34 -22.55
N GLU A 229 16.69 -9.56 -22.57
CA GLU A 229 15.37 -9.99 -22.11
C GLU A 229 14.45 -10.30 -23.30
N HIS A 230 13.23 -10.80 -23.05
CA HIS A 230 12.37 -11.33 -24.11
C HIS A 230 11.83 -10.30 -25.12
N PHE A 231 11.76 -9.02 -24.78
CA PHE A 231 11.41 -7.95 -25.73
C PHE A 231 12.59 -7.57 -26.63
N GLY A 232 13.78 -8.11 -26.35
CA GLY A 232 14.97 -8.00 -27.20
C GLY A 232 15.97 -6.93 -26.78
N PHE A 233 15.81 -6.29 -25.64
CA PHE A 233 16.77 -5.32 -25.13
C PHE A 233 17.94 -5.98 -24.40
N VAL A 234 19.11 -5.39 -24.53
CA VAL A 234 20.27 -5.73 -23.69
C VAL A 234 19.96 -5.32 -22.25
N ASP A 235 20.12 -6.27 -21.32
CA ASP A 235 19.82 -6.11 -19.90
C ASP A 235 21.07 -5.89 -19.05
N GLY A 236 20.91 -5.29 -17.85
CA GLY A 236 22.00 -5.04 -16.89
C GLY A 236 22.80 -3.76 -17.10
N ASN A 237 22.39 -2.87 -18.02
CA ASN A 237 23.16 -1.67 -18.42
C ASN A 237 23.08 -0.50 -17.42
N SER A 238 22.17 -0.52 -16.43
CA SER A 238 21.86 0.67 -15.62
C SER A 238 22.10 0.46 -14.14
N ASP A 239 22.85 -0.56 -13.75
CA ASP A 239 23.17 -0.79 -12.34
C ASP A 239 24.11 0.32 -11.79
N PRO A 240 23.91 0.75 -10.52
CA PRO A 240 24.80 1.68 -9.86
C PRO A 240 26.17 1.03 -9.60
N VAL A 241 27.19 1.88 -9.43
CA VAL A 241 28.56 1.45 -9.14
C VAL A 241 28.99 1.92 -7.75
N PHE A 242 29.76 1.11 -7.05
CA PHE A 242 30.29 1.44 -5.71
C PHE A 242 31.66 2.12 -5.80
N ASN A 243 32.41 1.90 -6.87
CA ASN A 243 33.75 2.40 -7.09
C ASN A 243 33.71 3.78 -7.77
N LYS A 244 34.39 4.76 -7.18
CA LYS A 244 34.52 6.13 -7.70
C LYS A 244 35.15 6.16 -9.12
N ALA A 245 36.10 5.29 -9.40
CA ALA A 245 36.75 5.21 -10.69
C ALA A 245 35.82 4.75 -11.83
N GLU A 246 34.73 4.06 -11.50
CA GLU A 246 33.69 3.60 -12.44
C GLU A 246 32.51 4.60 -12.55
N ALA A 247 32.55 5.69 -11.77
CA ALA A 247 31.52 6.73 -11.82
C ALA A 247 31.54 7.43 -13.20
N GLY A 248 30.34 7.65 -13.78
CA GLY A 248 30.20 8.38 -15.03
C GLY A 248 30.60 9.86 -14.90
N THR A 249 30.89 10.47 -16.04
CA THR A 249 31.27 11.89 -16.16
C THR A 249 30.08 12.80 -16.45
N GLN A 250 29.10 12.32 -17.24
CA GLN A 250 27.85 13.01 -17.55
C GLN A 250 26.78 12.78 -16.50
N TYR A 251 26.80 11.62 -15.86
CA TYR A 251 25.89 11.25 -14.80
C TYR A 251 26.59 10.37 -13.76
N ARG A 252 26.83 10.95 -12.59
CA ARG A 252 27.51 10.25 -11.50
C ARG A 252 26.65 9.09 -11.00
N ASN A 253 26.98 7.86 -11.43
CA ASN A 253 26.26 6.65 -11.09
C ASN A 253 26.77 5.96 -9.80
N GLN A 254 27.74 6.57 -9.12
CA GLN A 254 28.29 6.05 -7.87
C GLN A 254 27.26 6.13 -6.74
N VAL A 255 27.25 5.10 -5.90
CA VAL A 255 26.43 4.97 -4.68
C VAL A 255 27.31 4.59 -3.50
N GLN A 256 26.78 4.81 -2.28
CA GLN A 256 27.44 4.33 -1.06
C GLN A 256 26.97 2.91 -0.73
N LEU A 257 27.75 2.20 0.09
CA LEU A 257 27.43 0.83 0.52
C LEU A 257 26.07 0.78 1.23
N GLY A 258 25.80 1.75 2.10
CA GLY A 258 24.54 1.85 2.85
C GLY A 258 23.30 2.18 2.02
N ASP A 259 23.43 2.50 0.74
CA ASP A 259 22.28 2.62 -0.16
C ASP A 259 21.62 1.25 -0.41
N PHE A 260 22.35 0.15 -0.22
CA PHE A 260 21.83 -1.21 -0.43
C PHE A 260 22.09 -2.18 0.71
N ILE A 261 23.05 -1.88 1.59
CA ILE A 261 23.45 -2.74 2.70
C ILE A 261 23.19 -2.01 4.02
N LEU A 262 22.47 -2.67 4.90
CA LEU A 262 22.06 -2.09 6.19
C LEU A 262 23.23 -1.88 7.16
N GLY A 263 23.16 -0.82 7.94
CA GLY A 263 24.14 -0.50 8.97
C GLY A 263 25.37 0.29 8.50
N HIS A 264 25.37 0.76 7.25
CA HIS A 264 26.46 1.56 6.65
C HIS A 264 25.98 2.95 6.26
N ASP A 265 26.94 3.87 6.03
CA ASP A 265 26.68 5.19 5.47
C ASP A 265 25.99 5.06 4.10
N ASN A 266 24.97 5.87 3.88
CA ASN A 266 24.21 5.94 2.65
C ASN A 266 24.20 7.38 2.10
N THR A 267 23.72 7.54 0.87
CA THR A 267 23.66 8.85 0.20
C THR A 267 22.67 9.81 0.89
N ALA A 268 21.69 9.28 1.63
CA ALA A 268 20.66 10.07 2.30
C ALA A 268 21.09 10.54 3.70
N ASP A 269 21.60 9.61 4.50
CA ASP A 269 21.93 9.87 5.91
C ASP A 269 23.21 9.11 6.28
N ALA A 270 24.11 9.75 7.02
CA ALA A 270 25.23 9.03 7.60
C ALA A 270 24.74 7.98 8.60
N ALA A 271 25.25 6.77 8.54
CA ALA A 271 25.00 5.75 9.54
C ALA A 271 25.59 6.20 10.89
N ARG A 272 24.77 6.14 11.93
CA ARG A 272 25.23 6.45 13.29
C ARG A 272 25.36 5.17 14.11
N PRO A 273 26.28 5.11 15.06
CA PRO A 273 26.36 4.00 16.00
C PRO A 273 25.03 3.84 16.75
N PRO A 274 24.60 2.60 17.03
CA PRO A 274 23.43 2.35 17.86
C PRO A 274 23.59 3.01 19.25
N ALA A 275 22.58 3.78 19.69
CA ALA A 275 22.65 4.55 20.92
C ALA A 275 21.98 3.85 22.11
N THR A 276 21.08 2.90 21.85
CA THR A 276 20.31 2.18 22.87
C THR A 276 20.53 0.67 22.79
N PRO A 277 20.26 -0.09 23.87
CA PRO A 277 20.31 -1.56 23.83
C PRO A 277 19.42 -2.18 22.74
N ALA A 278 18.23 -1.61 22.50
CA ALA A 278 17.32 -2.08 21.45
C ALA A 278 17.89 -1.82 20.04
N GLU A 279 18.55 -0.67 19.81
CA GLU A 279 19.22 -0.38 18.54
C GLU A 279 20.43 -1.29 18.33
N HIS A 280 21.18 -1.64 19.38
CA HIS A 280 22.27 -2.64 19.30
C HIS A 280 21.73 -4.02 18.97
N GLU A 281 20.62 -4.42 19.56
CA GLU A 281 19.99 -5.70 19.25
C GLU A 281 19.47 -5.72 17.81
N ALA A 282 18.81 -4.66 17.36
CA ALA A 282 18.35 -4.51 15.97
C ALA A 282 19.53 -4.55 14.98
N ASP A 283 20.61 -3.82 15.25
CA ASP A 283 21.81 -3.82 14.42
C ASP A 283 22.41 -5.23 14.30
N ALA A 284 22.42 -6.00 15.37
CA ALA A 284 22.91 -7.38 15.37
C ALA A 284 22.08 -8.35 14.48
N TRP A 285 20.84 -7.99 14.13
CA TRP A 285 19.99 -8.73 13.18
C TRP A 285 20.13 -8.22 11.75
N LEU A 286 20.25 -6.91 11.57
CA LEU A 286 20.08 -6.21 10.29
C LEU A 286 21.40 -5.89 9.59
N ARG A 287 22.50 -5.63 10.34
CA ARG A 287 23.79 -5.20 9.79
C ARG A 287 24.33 -6.15 8.72
N ASP A 288 24.86 -5.56 7.66
CA ASP A 288 25.42 -6.26 6.48
C ASP A 288 24.36 -7.09 5.70
N GLY A 289 23.08 -6.97 6.07
CA GLY A 289 21.94 -7.52 5.33
C GLY A 289 21.38 -6.54 4.31
N SER A 290 20.39 -7.02 3.54
CA SER A 290 19.69 -6.21 2.52
C SER A 290 18.25 -6.69 2.37
N PHE A 291 17.33 -5.81 1.97
CA PHE A 291 15.98 -6.24 1.59
C PHE A 291 15.96 -6.58 0.10
N LEU A 292 15.37 -7.74 -0.20
CA LEU A 292 15.21 -8.24 -1.56
C LEU A 292 13.74 -8.13 -1.98
N VAL A 293 13.51 -7.43 -3.05
CA VAL A 293 12.22 -7.40 -3.75
C VAL A 293 12.27 -8.43 -4.88
N VAL A 294 11.30 -9.33 -4.93
CA VAL A 294 11.12 -10.30 -6.02
C VAL A 294 9.76 -10.07 -6.67
N ARG A 295 9.71 -9.92 -8.00
CA ARG A 295 8.47 -9.85 -8.79
C ARG A 295 8.61 -10.77 -10.00
N LYS A 296 7.68 -11.69 -10.17
CA LYS A 296 7.59 -12.50 -11.38
C LYS A 296 6.76 -11.75 -12.41
N LEU A 297 7.39 -11.29 -13.46
CA LEU A 297 6.82 -10.45 -14.51
C LEU A 297 6.69 -11.27 -15.81
N ARG A 298 5.47 -11.49 -16.26
CA ARG A 298 5.21 -12.14 -17.55
C ARG A 298 5.25 -11.12 -18.68
N GLN A 299 5.99 -11.41 -19.74
CA GLN A 299 6.12 -10.57 -20.93
C GLN A 299 5.29 -11.15 -22.09
N HIS A 300 4.37 -10.34 -22.63
CA HIS A 300 3.44 -10.76 -23.68
C HIS A 300 3.91 -10.29 -25.07
N LEU A 301 4.70 -11.12 -25.75
CA LEU A 301 5.25 -10.80 -27.08
C LEU A 301 4.19 -10.53 -28.16
N GLN A 302 3.11 -11.32 -28.18
CA GLN A 302 2.01 -11.12 -29.13
C GLN A 302 1.38 -9.73 -28.97
N ARG A 303 1.15 -9.29 -27.71
CA ARG A 303 0.59 -7.97 -27.43
C ARG A 303 1.54 -6.85 -27.85
N LEU A 304 2.82 -6.98 -27.54
CA LEU A 304 3.83 -6.01 -27.95
C LEU A 304 3.93 -5.94 -29.48
N ASN A 305 3.98 -7.07 -30.17
CA ASN A 305 4.00 -7.11 -31.62
C ASN A 305 2.77 -6.43 -32.27
N ALA A 306 1.59 -6.64 -31.71
CA ALA A 306 0.37 -5.97 -32.16
C ALA A 306 0.42 -4.45 -31.96
N VAL A 307 0.99 -3.97 -30.84
CA VAL A 307 1.21 -2.53 -30.59
C VAL A 307 2.16 -1.94 -31.63
N LEU A 308 3.30 -2.59 -31.87
CA LEU A 308 4.30 -2.11 -32.81
C LEU A 308 3.80 -2.15 -34.26
N GLN A 309 2.97 -3.13 -34.63
CA GLN A 309 2.36 -3.19 -35.99
C GLN A 309 1.38 -2.03 -36.20
N ARG A 310 0.52 -1.75 -35.23
CA ARG A 310 -0.38 -0.58 -35.30
C ARG A 310 0.44 0.72 -35.37
N GLY A 311 1.46 0.84 -34.51
CA GLY A 311 2.32 2.01 -34.46
C GLY A 311 3.07 2.28 -35.78
N ASP A 312 3.62 1.25 -36.40
CA ASP A 312 4.27 1.34 -37.75
C ASP A 312 3.29 1.87 -38.79
N HIS A 313 2.06 1.32 -38.81
CA HIS A 313 1.00 1.78 -39.72
C HIS A 313 0.58 3.24 -39.41
N ASP A 314 0.40 3.61 -38.17
CA ASP A 314 -0.19 4.91 -37.79
C ASP A 314 0.84 6.04 -37.78
N THR A 315 2.10 5.75 -37.51
CA THR A 315 3.19 6.76 -37.39
C THR A 315 4.14 6.76 -38.60
N HIS A 316 4.14 5.71 -39.40
CA HIS A 316 5.10 5.44 -40.47
C HIS A 316 6.58 5.35 -39.99
N LEU A 317 6.77 5.04 -38.70
CA LEU A 317 8.08 4.84 -38.10
C LEU A 317 8.41 3.35 -38.00
N PRO A 318 9.66 2.94 -38.28
CA PRO A 318 10.07 1.55 -38.10
C PRO A 318 9.79 1.05 -36.68
N ARG A 319 9.41 -0.22 -36.54
CA ARG A 319 9.11 -0.86 -35.23
C ARG A 319 10.23 -0.72 -34.22
N GLU A 320 11.48 -0.76 -34.67
CA GLU A 320 12.65 -0.59 -33.81
C GLU A 320 12.72 0.83 -33.23
N ASN A 321 12.35 1.85 -33.97
CA ASN A 321 12.28 3.23 -33.48
C ASN A 321 11.18 3.38 -32.42
N LEU A 322 9.99 2.80 -32.67
CA LEU A 322 8.89 2.81 -31.69
C LEU A 322 9.30 2.12 -30.38
N LEU A 323 9.93 0.95 -30.50
CA LEU A 323 10.41 0.18 -29.36
C LEU A 323 11.48 0.96 -28.59
N ALA A 324 12.41 1.61 -29.30
CA ALA A 324 13.45 2.45 -28.71
C ALA A 324 12.87 3.68 -28.00
N LYS A 325 11.90 4.38 -28.59
CA LYS A 325 11.20 5.51 -27.94
C LYS A 325 10.46 5.07 -26.67
N MET A 326 9.78 3.91 -26.68
CA MET A 326 9.09 3.36 -25.50
C MET A 326 10.07 3.00 -24.37
N MET A 327 11.22 2.41 -24.71
CA MET A 327 12.23 2.02 -23.72
C MET A 327 13.09 3.21 -23.26
N GLY A 328 13.45 4.12 -24.15
CA GLY A 328 14.46 5.17 -23.95
C GLY A 328 15.87 4.73 -24.38
N ARG A 329 16.00 3.51 -24.92
CA ARG A 329 17.24 2.91 -25.44
C ARG A 329 16.94 2.13 -26.70
N TRP A 330 17.94 2.02 -27.59
CA TRP A 330 17.96 1.06 -28.64
C TRP A 330 18.07 -0.37 -28.13
N PRO A 331 17.65 -1.40 -28.87
CA PRO A 331 17.75 -2.80 -28.44
C PRO A 331 19.16 -3.27 -28.11
N ASP A 332 20.19 -2.62 -28.68
CA ASP A 332 21.62 -2.87 -28.39
C ASP A 332 22.09 -2.24 -27.08
N GLY A 333 21.21 -1.52 -26.38
CA GLY A 333 21.46 -0.87 -25.09
C GLY A 333 21.89 0.60 -25.20
N GLN A 334 22.17 1.13 -26.40
CA GLN A 334 22.57 2.54 -26.57
C GLN A 334 21.41 3.48 -26.15
N PRO A 335 21.70 4.56 -25.38
CA PRO A 335 20.68 5.55 -25.05
C PRO A 335 20.27 6.38 -26.26
N LEU A 336 19.06 6.95 -26.23
CA LEU A 336 18.56 7.82 -27.31
C LEU A 336 19.15 9.23 -27.29
N VAL A 337 19.74 9.66 -26.18
CA VAL A 337 20.25 11.03 -26.04
C VAL A 337 21.65 11.18 -26.64
N SER A 338 21.88 12.32 -27.30
CA SER A 338 23.11 12.60 -28.04
C SER A 338 24.35 12.90 -27.20
N ASN A 339 24.15 13.22 -25.90
CA ASN A 339 25.24 13.55 -24.97
C ASN A 339 25.84 12.31 -24.27
N ALA A 340 25.47 11.11 -24.68
CA ALA A 340 25.99 9.89 -24.07
C ALA A 340 27.47 9.66 -24.40
N VAL A 341 28.28 9.49 -23.36
CA VAL A 341 29.70 9.12 -23.47
C VAL A 341 29.86 7.59 -23.45
N GLY A 342 28.84 6.88 -22.99
CA GLY A 342 28.78 5.42 -22.93
C GLY A 342 27.37 4.93 -22.65
N ILE A 343 27.19 3.62 -22.54
CA ILE A 343 25.89 2.99 -22.36
C ILE A 343 25.14 3.52 -21.12
N ASN A 344 25.87 3.88 -20.05
CA ASN A 344 25.27 4.32 -18.79
C ASN A 344 25.74 5.72 -18.34
N ASP A 345 26.62 6.37 -19.04
CA ASP A 345 27.11 7.71 -18.73
C ASP A 345 26.44 8.77 -19.61
N PHE A 346 25.24 9.20 -19.22
CA PHE A 346 24.45 10.24 -19.87
C PHE A 346 23.44 10.84 -18.90
N ASN A 347 22.95 12.05 -19.20
CA ASN A 347 21.85 12.72 -18.49
C ASN A 347 20.85 13.31 -19.50
N TYR A 348 19.78 13.93 -19.01
CA TYR A 348 18.72 14.51 -19.86
C TYR A 348 18.79 16.06 -19.93
N ALA A 349 19.89 16.71 -19.50
CA ALA A 349 20.00 18.17 -19.47
C ALA A 349 19.83 18.83 -20.86
N GLN A 350 20.30 18.15 -21.90
CA GLN A 350 20.16 18.63 -23.29
C GLN A 350 18.89 18.14 -23.99
N ASP A 351 18.03 17.45 -23.27
CA ASP A 351 16.75 16.92 -23.75
C ASP A 351 15.62 17.28 -22.76
N SER A 352 15.59 18.54 -22.33
CA SER A 352 14.62 19.05 -21.34
C SER A 352 13.17 18.87 -21.80
N GLU A 353 12.90 18.92 -23.12
CA GLU A 353 11.57 18.75 -23.72
C GLU A 353 11.20 17.29 -24.06
N GLY A 354 12.11 16.35 -23.85
CA GLY A 354 11.87 14.92 -24.13
C GLY A 354 11.77 14.55 -25.60
N GLN A 355 12.43 15.32 -26.46
CA GLN A 355 12.40 15.11 -27.93
C GLN A 355 13.19 13.88 -28.36
N GLN A 356 14.36 13.65 -27.74
CA GLN A 356 15.20 12.49 -28.01
C GLN A 356 14.67 11.29 -27.24
N CYS A 357 14.63 11.38 -25.91
CA CYS A 357 14.11 10.36 -25.03
C CYS A 357 12.80 10.85 -24.37
N PRO A 358 11.65 10.29 -24.73
CA PRO A 358 10.36 10.72 -24.19
C PRO A 358 10.31 10.66 -22.67
N PHE A 359 9.58 11.59 -22.01
CA PHE A 359 9.43 11.63 -20.55
C PHE A 359 8.87 10.34 -19.95
N HIS A 360 8.01 9.65 -20.72
CA HIS A 360 7.35 8.42 -20.30
C HIS A 360 8.08 7.15 -20.72
N ALA A 361 9.23 7.28 -21.41
CA ALA A 361 10.07 6.13 -21.71
C ALA A 361 10.52 5.42 -20.44
N HIS A 362 10.53 4.09 -20.47
CA HIS A 362 10.78 3.25 -19.32
C HIS A 362 12.01 3.66 -18.50
N ILE A 363 13.16 3.84 -19.15
CA ILE A 363 14.40 4.17 -18.41
C ILE A 363 14.39 5.59 -17.82
N ARG A 364 13.78 6.57 -18.52
CA ARG A 364 13.69 7.96 -18.03
C ARG A 364 12.75 8.05 -16.87
N ARG A 365 11.69 7.27 -16.89
CA ARG A 365 10.72 7.18 -15.81
C ARG A 365 11.28 6.47 -14.57
N ALA A 366 12.04 5.38 -14.79
CA ALA A 366 12.67 4.63 -13.70
C ALA A 366 13.87 5.36 -13.08
N ASN A 367 14.58 6.20 -13.85
CA ASN A 367 15.73 6.97 -13.42
C ASN A 367 15.81 8.28 -14.22
N PRO A 368 15.28 9.39 -13.70
CA PRO A 368 15.20 10.66 -14.41
C PRO A 368 16.55 11.26 -14.82
N ARG A 369 17.66 10.85 -14.19
CA ARG A 369 19.04 11.31 -14.52
C ARG A 369 19.17 12.84 -14.64
N THR A 370 18.42 13.57 -13.83
CA THR A 370 18.48 15.02 -13.80
C THR A 370 19.83 15.48 -13.25
N PRO A 371 20.46 16.49 -13.86
CA PRO A 371 21.58 17.19 -13.21
C PRO A 371 21.12 17.75 -11.86
N ASP A 372 22.02 17.85 -10.90
CA ASP A 372 21.73 18.25 -9.52
C ASP A 372 21.01 19.61 -9.38
N ALA A 373 20.97 20.42 -10.44
CA ALA A 373 20.31 21.74 -10.47
C ALA A 373 18.84 21.73 -10.93
N ASP A 374 18.36 20.67 -11.63
CA ASP A 374 17.04 20.67 -12.29
C ASP A 374 16.04 19.74 -11.60
N GLN A 375 16.19 19.48 -10.32
CA GLN A 375 15.42 18.47 -9.57
C GLN A 375 13.96 18.81 -9.35
N GLU A 376 13.56 20.05 -9.62
CA GLU A 376 12.18 20.52 -9.36
C GLU A 376 11.14 19.94 -10.32
N ILE A 377 11.56 19.36 -11.47
CA ILE A 377 10.62 18.93 -12.51
C ILE A 377 9.98 17.56 -12.20
N PHE A 378 10.66 16.67 -11.47
CA PHE A 378 10.24 15.26 -11.39
C PHE A 378 9.88 14.73 -10.01
N ALA A 379 10.39 15.30 -8.97
CA ALA A 379 10.03 15.01 -7.58
C ALA A 379 10.68 16.03 -6.65
N PRO A 380 10.09 16.33 -5.48
CA PRO A 380 10.86 16.98 -4.44
C PRO A 380 12.09 16.13 -4.15
N PRO A 381 13.25 16.76 -3.91
CA PRO A 381 14.46 16.01 -3.63
C PRO A 381 14.20 15.08 -2.45
N PRO A 382 14.56 13.81 -2.54
CA PRO A 382 14.70 12.99 -1.36
C PRO A 382 15.64 13.74 -0.40
N ARG A 383 15.52 13.55 0.89
CA ARG A 383 16.39 14.17 1.92
C ARG A 383 17.90 14.00 1.64
N SER A 384 18.24 13.10 0.76
CA SER A 384 19.55 12.73 0.25
C SER A 384 20.16 13.68 -0.77
N GLY A 385 20.11 14.97 -0.59
CA GLY A 385 20.81 15.88 -1.49
C GLY A 385 20.39 15.77 -2.97
N GLY A 386 19.16 15.35 -3.23
CA GLY A 386 18.53 15.49 -4.52
C GLY A 386 18.74 14.38 -5.55
N ARG A 387 19.27 13.22 -5.17
CA ARG A 387 19.45 12.12 -6.12
C ARG A 387 18.22 11.20 -6.17
N PRO A 388 17.76 10.81 -7.36
CA PRO A 388 16.71 9.78 -7.50
C PRO A 388 17.14 8.47 -6.83
N PRO A 389 16.21 7.71 -6.21
CA PRO A 389 16.53 6.41 -5.64
C PRO A 389 17.06 5.45 -6.72
N ARG A 390 18.01 4.60 -6.34
CA ARG A 390 18.64 3.62 -7.22
C ARG A 390 18.17 2.23 -6.85
N LEU A 391 18.15 1.34 -7.84
CA LEU A 391 17.84 -0.07 -7.67
C LEU A 391 19.06 -0.90 -8.05
N LEU A 392 19.48 -1.82 -7.19
CA LEU A 392 20.55 -2.79 -7.46
C LEU A 392 19.89 -4.10 -7.91
N ARG A 393 19.86 -4.32 -9.23
CA ARG A 393 19.09 -5.40 -9.84
C ARG A 393 19.92 -6.66 -10.04
N ARG A 394 19.33 -7.83 -9.73
CA ARG A 394 19.96 -9.15 -9.89
C ARG A 394 18.97 -10.17 -10.48
N GLY A 395 18.08 -9.69 -11.33
CA GLY A 395 17.05 -10.49 -11.99
C GLY A 395 17.59 -11.46 -13.02
N MET A 396 16.71 -12.32 -13.53
CA MET A 396 17.03 -13.32 -14.56
C MET A 396 15.75 -13.68 -15.32
N SER A 397 15.86 -13.96 -16.62
CA SER A 397 14.71 -14.35 -17.45
C SER A 397 14.22 -15.77 -17.14
N TYR A 398 12.95 -16.04 -17.43
CA TYR A 398 12.36 -17.38 -17.42
C TYR A 398 11.57 -17.64 -18.70
N GLY A 399 11.36 -18.89 -19.01
CA GLY A 399 10.66 -19.32 -20.22
C GLY A 399 11.57 -19.43 -21.46
N PRO A 400 11.08 -20.09 -22.52
CA PRO A 400 11.87 -20.35 -23.72
C PRO A 400 12.06 -19.09 -24.55
N PRO A 401 13.25 -18.85 -25.14
CA PRO A 401 13.44 -17.77 -26.10
C PRO A 401 12.60 -18.00 -27.36
N VAL A 402 12.33 -16.94 -28.10
CA VAL A 402 11.69 -17.02 -29.39
C VAL A 402 12.59 -17.79 -30.38
N GLY A 403 12.02 -18.73 -31.14
CA GLY A 403 12.74 -19.56 -32.07
C GLY A 403 13.32 -20.85 -31.49
N GLU A 404 13.22 -21.08 -30.19
CA GLU A 404 13.56 -22.38 -29.61
C GLU A 404 12.50 -23.43 -30.01
N ALA A 405 12.96 -24.67 -30.29
CA ALA A 405 12.08 -25.75 -30.75
C ALA A 405 10.93 -25.99 -29.76
N GLY A 406 9.69 -25.96 -30.25
CA GLY A 406 8.48 -26.11 -29.42
C GLY A 406 8.01 -24.81 -28.73
N ALA A 407 8.75 -23.71 -28.83
CA ALA A 407 8.32 -22.42 -28.31
C ALA A 407 7.42 -21.69 -29.31
N THR A 408 6.34 -21.12 -28.82
CA THR A 408 5.44 -20.23 -29.58
C THR A 408 5.45 -18.82 -28.98
N GLU A 409 4.86 -17.84 -29.63
CA GLU A 409 4.69 -16.50 -29.05
C GLU A 409 3.78 -16.53 -27.80
N ALA A 410 2.89 -17.49 -27.71
CA ALA A 410 2.01 -17.70 -26.55
C ALA A 410 2.69 -18.41 -25.37
N SER A 411 3.90 -18.97 -25.56
CA SER A 411 4.63 -19.67 -24.47
C SER A 411 4.84 -18.74 -23.28
N GLU A 412 4.71 -19.27 -22.07
CA GLU A 412 4.94 -18.51 -20.84
C GLU A 412 6.40 -18.11 -20.74
N ARG A 413 6.64 -16.80 -20.61
CA ARG A 413 7.99 -16.22 -20.54
C ARG A 413 7.96 -14.85 -19.87
N GLY A 414 9.09 -14.44 -19.34
CA GLY A 414 9.24 -13.16 -18.69
C GLY A 414 10.53 -13.01 -17.90
N LEU A 415 10.44 -12.24 -16.83
CA LEU A 415 11.57 -11.84 -16.01
C LEU A 415 11.24 -12.01 -14.54
N PHE A 416 12.12 -12.64 -13.78
CA PHE A 416 12.18 -12.45 -12.33
C PHE A 416 12.92 -11.13 -12.07
N PHE A 417 12.15 -10.08 -11.81
CA PHE A 417 12.71 -8.84 -11.31
C PHE A 417 13.14 -9.07 -9.86
N MET A 418 14.41 -8.89 -9.59
CA MET A 418 15.01 -9.00 -8.26
C MET A 418 15.84 -7.75 -8.01
N ALA A 419 15.56 -7.02 -6.92
CA ALA A 419 16.27 -5.80 -6.56
C ALA A 419 16.58 -5.78 -5.06
N TYR A 420 17.83 -5.48 -4.75
CA TYR A 420 18.30 -5.27 -3.38
C TYR A 420 18.13 -3.81 -2.98
N ASN A 421 17.76 -3.58 -1.71
CA ASN A 421 17.45 -2.26 -1.16
C ASN A 421 17.85 -2.18 0.31
N ALA A 422 18.36 -1.04 0.77
CA ALA A 422 18.45 -0.75 2.20
C ALA A 422 17.09 -0.29 2.74
N SER A 423 16.25 0.35 1.91
CA SER A 423 14.89 0.76 2.25
C SER A 423 13.94 0.44 1.09
N ILE A 424 13.02 -0.48 1.30
CA ILE A 424 12.02 -0.85 0.29
C ILE A 424 11.16 0.36 -0.05
N SER A 425 10.67 1.09 0.97
CA SER A 425 9.75 2.22 0.81
C SER A 425 10.39 3.45 0.17
N GLU A 426 11.70 3.66 0.36
CA GLU A 426 12.41 4.84 -0.18
C GLU A 426 13.07 4.58 -1.53
N GLN A 427 13.22 3.32 -1.93
CA GLN A 427 13.86 2.94 -3.20
C GLN A 427 12.87 2.25 -4.13
N PHE A 428 12.58 0.97 -3.91
CA PHE A 428 11.74 0.21 -4.82
C PHE A 428 10.33 0.78 -4.95
N GLU A 429 9.65 1.07 -3.84
CA GLU A 429 8.26 1.56 -3.89
C GLU A 429 8.14 2.93 -4.56
N VAL A 430 9.14 3.80 -4.40
CA VAL A 430 9.17 5.10 -5.09
C VAL A 430 9.26 4.92 -6.59
N VAL A 431 10.24 4.13 -7.07
CA VAL A 431 10.43 3.88 -8.51
C VAL A 431 9.23 3.15 -9.09
N GLN A 432 8.68 2.17 -8.37
CA GLN A 432 7.48 1.43 -8.81
C GLN A 432 6.26 2.35 -8.94
N ARG A 433 6.08 3.30 -8.03
CA ARG A 433 5.01 4.31 -8.17
C ARG A 433 5.21 5.21 -9.38
N TRP A 434 6.43 5.62 -9.67
CA TRP A 434 6.71 6.39 -10.89
C TRP A 434 6.32 5.61 -12.14
N ILE A 435 6.69 4.34 -12.20
CA ILE A 435 6.34 3.40 -13.29
C ILE A 435 4.82 3.26 -13.42
N ALA A 436 4.10 3.11 -12.32
CA ALA A 436 2.66 2.96 -12.30
C ALA A 436 1.86 4.25 -12.63
N GLY A 437 2.53 5.39 -12.76
CA GLY A 437 1.87 6.68 -13.05
C GLY A 437 1.43 7.46 -11.83
N GLY A 438 1.77 7.01 -10.63
CA GLY A 438 1.41 7.66 -9.36
C GLY A 438 2.21 8.91 -9.01
N ASN A 439 3.05 9.41 -9.91
CA ASN A 439 3.81 10.63 -9.71
C ASN A 439 2.94 11.85 -10.00
N SER A 440 2.65 12.65 -8.97
CA SER A 440 1.84 13.87 -9.08
C SER A 440 2.65 15.12 -9.43
N SER A 441 3.99 15.01 -9.55
CA SER A 441 4.86 16.13 -9.86
C SER A 441 5.13 16.26 -11.36
N GLY A 442 4.69 17.37 -11.95
CA GLY A 442 5.05 17.80 -13.29
C GLY A 442 4.48 16.98 -14.45
N GLY A 443 5.16 17.01 -15.60
CA GLY A 443 4.72 16.44 -16.87
C GLY A 443 4.58 14.92 -16.95
N SER A 444 4.92 14.21 -15.87
CA SER A 444 4.80 12.75 -15.79
C SER A 444 3.52 12.26 -15.13
N SER A 445 2.71 13.16 -14.57
CA SER A 445 1.45 12.77 -13.94
C SER A 445 0.48 12.17 -14.98
N ARG A 446 -0.26 11.14 -14.58
CA ARG A 446 -1.29 10.43 -15.37
C ARG A 446 -0.81 9.47 -16.46
N GLN A 447 0.45 9.48 -16.85
CA GLN A 447 0.92 8.49 -17.82
C GLN A 447 1.77 7.45 -17.12
N SER A 448 1.37 6.20 -17.22
CA SER A 448 2.16 5.07 -16.74
C SER A 448 3.25 4.71 -17.75
N ASP A 449 4.19 3.91 -17.29
CA ASP A 449 5.21 3.29 -18.14
C ASP A 449 4.58 2.52 -19.30
N PRO A 450 5.11 2.62 -20.54
CA PRO A 450 4.51 1.97 -21.70
C PRO A 450 4.49 0.45 -21.61
N PHE A 451 5.46 -0.18 -20.94
CA PHE A 451 5.55 -1.63 -20.77
C PHE A 451 4.87 -2.12 -19.50
N LEU A 452 5.20 -1.52 -18.36
CA LEU A 452 4.78 -1.97 -17.02
C LEU A 452 3.49 -1.32 -16.52
N GLY A 453 3.02 -0.27 -17.19
CA GLY A 453 1.76 0.36 -16.81
C GLY A 453 0.57 -0.58 -17.07
N VAL A 454 -0.44 -0.48 -16.21
CA VAL A 454 -1.65 -1.30 -16.28
C VAL A 454 -2.78 -0.47 -16.86
N PRO A 455 -3.44 -0.91 -17.95
CA PRO A 455 -4.60 -0.22 -18.51
C PRO A 455 -5.77 -0.26 -17.50
N ASP A 456 -6.52 0.84 -17.44
CA ASP A 456 -7.79 0.89 -16.71
C ASP A 456 -8.93 0.33 -17.55
N ILE A 457 -10.02 -0.07 -16.92
CA ILE A 457 -11.21 -0.56 -17.63
C ILE A 457 -11.80 0.59 -18.46
N GLY A 458 -12.01 0.34 -19.76
CA GLY A 458 -12.51 1.35 -20.69
C GLY A 458 -11.49 2.44 -21.09
N GLU A 459 -10.27 2.38 -20.58
CA GLU A 459 -9.20 3.32 -20.92
C GLU A 459 -8.29 2.77 -22.02
N GLN A 460 -8.08 3.55 -23.07
CA GLN A 460 -7.04 3.29 -24.06
C GLN A 460 -5.80 4.08 -23.68
N ARG A 461 -4.78 3.40 -23.12
CA ARG A 461 -3.50 4.04 -22.87
C ARG A 461 -2.82 4.41 -24.19
N SER A 462 -2.18 5.56 -24.21
CA SER A 462 -1.39 5.99 -25.36
C SER A 462 -0.02 6.50 -24.91
N PHE A 463 0.98 6.21 -25.71
CA PHE A 463 2.33 6.72 -25.53
C PHE A 463 2.56 7.87 -26.50
N ARG A 464 2.81 9.06 -25.97
CA ARG A 464 3.09 10.27 -26.76
C ARG A 464 4.59 10.52 -26.80
N PHE A 465 5.11 10.79 -27.98
CA PHE A 465 6.51 11.12 -28.18
C PHE A 465 6.67 12.04 -29.40
N GLU A 466 7.82 12.68 -29.49
CA GLU A 466 8.24 13.49 -30.65
C GLU A 466 9.29 12.75 -31.46
N ASP A 467 9.20 12.84 -32.78
CA ASP A 467 10.22 12.40 -33.71
C ASP A 467 10.31 13.39 -34.85
N GLN A 468 11.53 13.90 -35.15
CA GLN A 468 11.81 14.87 -36.21
C GLN A 468 10.87 16.09 -36.21
N GLY A 469 10.51 16.62 -35.05
CA GLY A 469 9.62 17.78 -34.90
C GLY A 469 8.13 17.44 -35.07
N GLN A 470 7.76 16.18 -35.25
CA GLN A 470 6.37 15.72 -35.29
C GLN A 470 6.01 14.99 -34.00
N VAL A 471 4.84 15.31 -33.46
CA VAL A 471 4.28 14.64 -32.28
C VAL A 471 3.46 13.43 -32.71
N HIS A 472 3.88 12.27 -32.27
CA HIS A 472 3.22 10.99 -32.50
C HIS A 472 2.47 10.51 -31.26
N ARG A 473 1.44 9.71 -31.49
CA ARG A 473 0.67 9.06 -30.43
C ARG A 473 0.49 7.58 -30.78
N LEU A 474 1.11 6.71 -30.01
CA LEU A 474 1.02 5.27 -30.14
C LEU A 474 -0.04 4.73 -29.18
N ALA A 475 -1.07 4.07 -29.68
CA ALA A 475 -2.03 3.35 -28.86
C ALA A 475 -1.39 2.08 -28.28
N LEU A 476 -1.24 2.01 -26.96
CA LEU A 476 -0.65 0.87 -26.27
C LEU A 476 -1.64 -0.29 -26.09
N ASP A 477 -2.91 0.05 -25.85
CA ASP A 477 -3.97 -0.93 -25.61
C ASP A 477 -5.14 -0.67 -26.56
N THR A 478 -5.90 -1.69 -26.87
CA THR A 478 -7.29 -1.53 -27.32
C THR A 478 -8.13 -1.21 -26.08
N ALA A 479 -9.05 -0.25 -26.19
CA ALA A 479 -10.00 -0.01 -25.10
C ALA A 479 -10.79 -1.31 -24.87
N PRO A 480 -10.63 -1.99 -23.74
CA PRO A 480 -11.39 -3.20 -23.50
C PRO A 480 -12.88 -2.84 -23.38
N ALA A 481 -13.76 -3.68 -23.90
CA ALA A 481 -15.16 -3.58 -23.57
C ALA A 481 -15.34 -3.66 -22.04
N LEU A 482 -16.44 -3.15 -21.50
CA LEU A 482 -16.67 -3.06 -20.04
C LEU A 482 -16.57 -4.42 -19.31
N ASP A 483 -16.74 -5.51 -20.02
CA ASP A 483 -16.66 -6.91 -19.58
C ASP A 483 -15.32 -7.59 -19.94
N GLU A 484 -14.46 -6.95 -20.73
CA GLU A 484 -13.14 -7.49 -21.06
C GLU A 484 -12.10 -7.11 -20.01
N GLN A 485 -11.19 -8.04 -19.76
CA GLN A 485 -10.06 -7.79 -18.86
C GLN A 485 -8.98 -6.95 -19.54
N PRO A 486 -8.42 -5.95 -18.84
CA PRO A 486 -7.26 -5.23 -19.35
C PRO A 486 -6.11 -6.18 -19.67
N GLN A 487 -5.42 -5.96 -20.78
CA GLN A 487 -4.36 -6.83 -21.27
C GLN A 487 -3.01 -6.08 -21.31
N PRO A 488 -2.28 -5.97 -20.18
CA PRO A 488 -1.00 -5.26 -20.11
C PRO A 488 0.07 -5.98 -20.97
N LEU A 489 1.10 -5.22 -21.40
CA LEU A 489 2.26 -5.80 -22.10
C LEU A 489 3.12 -6.65 -21.17
N VAL A 490 3.21 -6.24 -19.89
CA VAL A 490 3.87 -6.97 -18.82
C VAL A 490 2.88 -7.14 -17.67
N GLU A 491 2.72 -8.35 -17.19
CA GLU A 491 1.78 -8.74 -16.14
C GLU A 491 2.53 -9.23 -14.90
N LEU A 492 2.17 -8.72 -13.72
CA LEU A 492 2.69 -9.21 -12.46
C LEU A 492 1.98 -10.52 -12.08
N GLU A 493 2.71 -11.63 -12.10
CA GLU A 493 2.14 -12.93 -11.70
C GLU A 493 2.13 -13.10 -10.17
N TRP A 494 3.17 -12.66 -9.46
CA TRP A 494 3.26 -12.61 -8.00
C TRP A 494 4.49 -11.82 -7.56
N GLY A 495 4.54 -11.45 -6.28
CA GLY A 495 5.69 -10.76 -5.71
C GLY A 495 5.89 -11.02 -4.22
N LEU A 496 7.13 -10.80 -3.75
CA LEU A 496 7.55 -11.00 -2.35
C LEU A 496 8.50 -9.90 -1.90
N TYR A 497 8.38 -9.50 -0.64
CA TYR A 497 9.42 -8.80 0.11
C TYR A 497 10.15 -9.78 1.01
N LEU A 498 11.45 -9.78 0.93
CA LEU A 498 12.33 -10.70 1.64
C LEU A 498 13.46 -9.93 2.31
N PHE A 499 13.95 -10.44 3.43
CA PHE A 499 15.19 -10.00 4.04
C PHE A 499 16.29 -10.98 3.66
N THR A 500 17.38 -10.49 3.10
CA THR A 500 18.62 -11.24 2.83
C THR A 500 19.59 -10.98 3.98
N PRO A 501 19.70 -11.89 4.95
CA PRO A 501 20.56 -11.70 6.11
C PRO A 501 22.04 -11.72 5.72
N SER A 502 22.88 -11.08 6.52
CA SER A 502 24.32 -11.32 6.48
C SER A 502 24.66 -12.75 6.91
N LEU A 503 25.87 -13.21 6.63
CA LEU A 503 26.31 -14.55 7.06
C LEU A 503 26.31 -14.69 8.60
N ALA A 504 26.62 -13.63 9.33
CA ALA A 504 26.49 -13.61 10.79
C ALA A 504 25.05 -13.70 11.25
N SER A 505 24.14 -12.93 10.61
CA SER A 505 22.71 -12.99 10.90
C SER A 505 22.08 -14.33 10.55
N LEU A 506 22.53 -15.00 9.49
CA LEU A 506 22.10 -16.38 9.16
C LEU A 506 22.47 -17.38 10.27
N ARG A 507 23.70 -17.27 10.81
CA ARG A 507 24.11 -18.12 11.95
C ARG A 507 23.29 -17.82 13.21
N LYS A 508 22.97 -16.54 13.44
CA LYS A 508 22.11 -16.11 14.55
C LYS A 508 20.70 -16.68 14.38
N LEU A 509 20.11 -16.56 13.17
CA LEU A 509 18.80 -17.15 12.84
C LEU A 509 18.76 -18.66 13.08
N ARG A 510 19.79 -19.40 12.61
CA ARG A 510 19.92 -20.83 12.84
C ARG A 510 19.92 -21.16 14.33
N ASN A 511 20.73 -20.44 15.12
CA ASN A 511 20.83 -20.66 16.55
C ASN A 511 19.51 -20.38 17.28
N THR A 512 18.81 -19.29 16.90
CA THR A 512 17.50 -18.94 17.42
C THR A 512 16.48 -20.02 17.09
N ALA A 513 16.42 -20.46 15.83
CA ALA A 513 15.53 -21.54 15.42
C ALA A 513 15.80 -22.87 16.12
N ALA A 514 17.07 -23.21 16.36
CA ALA A 514 17.46 -24.41 17.10
C ALA A 514 17.07 -24.32 18.59
N ALA A 515 17.04 -23.13 19.17
CA ALA A 515 16.73 -22.88 20.59
C ALA A 515 15.25 -22.56 20.85
N ALA A 516 14.43 -22.39 19.81
CA ALA A 516 13.07 -21.89 19.94
C ALA A 516 12.17 -22.84 20.75
N LEU A 517 11.89 -22.45 21.95
CA LEU A 517 10.76 -22.93 22.75
C LEU A 517 9.61 -21.95 22.51
N ARG A 518 8.39 -22.44 22.26
CA ARG A 518 7.21 -21.59 21.98
C ARG A 518 7.01 -20.54 23.04
N PRO A 519 6.98 -19.23 22.74
CA PRO A 519 6.65 -18.21 23.73
C PRO A 519 5.15 -17.87 23.67
N GLU A 520 4.54 -17.83 24.81
CA GLU A 520 3.28 -17.13 25.05
C GLU A 520 3.61 -15.73 25.57
N ALA A 521 3.17 -14.69 24.86
CA ALA A 521 3.19 -13.31 25.38
C ALA A 521 1.77 -12.75 25.37
N VAL A 522 1.21 -12.57 26.55
CA VAL A 522 -0.06 -11.87 26.78
C VAL A 522 0.23 -10.55 27.47
N TRP A 523 -0.29 -9.42 26.93
CA TRP A 523 -0.22 -8.11 27.57
C TRP A 523 -1.19 -8.06 28.76
N SER A 524 -0.65 -7.99 29.98
CA SER A 524 -1.43 -7.81 31.22
C SER A 524 -1.60 -6.31 31.56
N ALA A 525 -2.49 -6.00 32.51
CA ALA A 525 -2.63 -4.65 33.06
C ALA A 525 -1.30 -4.12 33.65
N ASP A 526 -0.49 -5.00 34.24
CA ASP A 526 0.86 -4.67 34.76
C ASP A 526 1.83 -4.28 33.62
N ALA A 527 1.68 -4.84 32.44
CA ALA A 527 2.46 -4.44 31.27
C ALA A 527 2.07 -3.04 30.78
N GLY A 528 0.77 -2.71 30.83
CA GLY A 528 0.25 -1.36 30.54
C GLY A 528 0.84 -0.32 31.47
N GLU A 529 0.85 -0.59 32.79
CA GLU A 529 1.44 0.30 33.79
C GLU A 529 2.95 0.46 33.60
N ARG A 530 3.69 -0.60 33.32
CA ARG A 530 5.13 -0.51 33.01
C ARG A 530 5.40 0.35 31.78
N ALA A 531 4.61 0.20 30.72
CA ALA A 531 4.72 1.02 29.52
C ALA A 531 4.44 2.50 29.80
N LEU A 532 3.39 2.77 30.59
CA LEU A 532 3.02 4.10 31.04
C LEU A 532 4.15 4.74 31.86
N GLN A 533 4.71 4.04 32.85
CA GLN A 533 5.80 4.54 33.67
C GLN A 533 7.08 4.80 32.86
N ALA A 534 7.34 4.00 31.81
CA ALA A 534 8.46 4.26 30.90
C ALA A 534 8.27 5.56 30.11
N LEU A 535 7.05 5.87 29.64
CA LEU A 535 6.72 7.12 28.97
C LEU A 535 6.85 8.34 29.89
N LEU A 536 6.35 8.24 31.12
CA LEU A 536 6.48 9.28 32.14
C LEU A 536 7.94 9.51 32.56
N LYS A 537 8.74 8.45 32.63
CA LYS A 537 10.19 8.55 32.87
C LYS A 537 10.86 9.29 31.74
N LEU A 538 10.57 8.93 30.49
CA LEU A 538 11.11 9.62 29.31
C LEU A 538 10.79 11.12 29.33
N GLU A 539 9.58 11.49 29.73
CA GLU A 539 9.15 12.89 29.86
C GLU A 539 10.02 13.66 30.87
N ARG A 540 10.31 13.06 32.01
CA ARG A 540 11.17 13.67 33.04
C ARG A 540 12.62 13.79 32.61
N GLU A 541 13.16 12.82 31.85
CA GLU A 541 14.56 12.76 31.46
C GLU A 541 14.89 13.51 30.19
N GLN A 542 14.00 13.53 29.21
CA GLN A 542 14.26 14.08 27.87
C GLN A 542 13.34 15.26 27.48
N GLY A 543 12.41 15.62 28.37
CA GLY A 543 11.51 16.76 28.17
C GLY A 543 10.26 16.42 27.35
N SER A 544 9.34 17.41 27.29
CA SER A 544 7.98 17.21 26.77
C SER A 544 7.91 16.94 25.25
N GLU A 545 8.85 17.44 24.44
CA GLU A 545 8.79 17.21 22.99
C GLU A 545 9.14 15.77 22.61
N ALA A 546 10.25 15.24 23.16
CA ALA A 546 10.62 13.84 22.95
C ALA A 546 9.55 12.88 23.50
N ALA A 547 9.02 13.19 24.66
CA ALA A 547 7.95 12.42 25.27
C ALA A 547 6.66 12.45 24.45
N ARG A 548 6.28 13.59 23.87
CA ARG A 548 5.08 13.70 23.02
C ARG A 548 5.14 12.78 21.83
N GLN A 549 6.29 12.66 21.19
CA GLN A 549 6.47 11.73 20.06
C GLN A 549 6.35 10.27 20.50
N ALA A 550 6.91 9.92 21.66
CA ALA A 550 6.79 8.56 22.23
C ALA A 550 5.33 8.22 22.63
N TRP A 551 4.63 9.17 23.26
CA TRP A 551 3.21 9.03 23.56
C TRP A 551 2.37 8.84 22.30
N LYS A 552 2.66 9.63 21.25
CA LYS A 552 1.99 9.50 19.96
C LYS A 552 2.18 8.12 19.36
N THR A 553 3.41 7.60 19.34
CA THR A 553 3.69 6.23 18.90
C THR A 553 2.91 5.21 19.71
N ALA A 554 2.92 5.32 21.04
CA ALA A 554 2.27 4.37 21.93
C ALA A 554 0.72 4.34 21.78
N LEU A 555 0.09 5.49 21.46
CA LEU A 555 -1.37 5.62 21.40
C LEU A 555 -1.95 5.57 19.98
N GLU A 556 -1.19 5.98 18.97
CA GLU A 556 -1.72 6.14 17.60
C GLU A 556 -1.09 5.20 16.56
N ASP A 557 0.02 4.53 16.89
CA ASP A 557 0.67 3.61 15.95
C ASP A 557 -0.17 2.34 15.80
N PRO A 558 -0.59 1.97 14.58
CA PRO A 558 -1.42 0.78 14.34
C PRO A 558 -0.79 -0.51 14.86
N GLU A 559 0.53 -0.63 14.83
CA GLU A 559 1.22 -1.83 15.30
C GLU A 559 1.26 -1.94 16.82
N GLU A 560 1.44 -0.82 17.51
CA GLU A 560 1.33 -0.79 18.97
C GLU A 560 -0.12 -1.08 19.41
N GLN A 561 -1.10 -0.68 18.61
CA GLN A 561 -2.52 -1.00 18.83
C GLN A 561 -2.80 -2.48 18.61
N GLU A 562 -2.23 -3.11 17.59
CA GLU A 562 -2.37 -4.56 17.36
C GLU A 562 -1.77 -5.40 18.47
N LYS A 563 -0.71 -4.92 19.12
CA LYS A 563 -0.12 -5.54 20.30
C LYS A 563 -0.88 -5.25 21.60
N PHE A 564 -2.02 -4.59 21.53
CA PHE A 564 -2.83 -4.16 22.69
C PHE A 564 -2.07 -3.31 23.71
N ARG A 565 -0.93 -2.71 23.35
CA ARG A 565 -0.14 -1.85 24.23
C ARG A 565 -0.92 -0.60 24.61
N ALA A 566 -1.55 0.04 23.65
CA ALA A 566 -2.43 1.18 23.90
C ALA A 566 -3.59 0.81 24.81
N ALA A 567 -4.23 -0.35 24.59
CA ALA A 567 -5.29 -0.86 25.48
C ALA A 567 -4.83 -1.06 26.91
N GLY A 568 -3.61 -1.59 27.09
CA GLY A 568 -2.99 -1.73 28.43
C GLY A 568 -2.72 -0.39 29.10
N ILE A 569 -2.21 0.62 28.37
CA ILE A 569 -1.98 1.98 28.87
C ILE A 569 -3.31 2.62 29.30
N TRP A 570 -4.35 2.53 28.48
CA TRP A 570 -5.68 3.04 28.83
C TRP A 570 -6.28 2.35 30.06
N ALA A 571 -6.12 1.04 30.17
CA ALA A 571 -6.54 0.27 31.33
C ALA A 571 -5.79 0.71 32.59
N ALA A 572 -4.48 0.96 32.50
CA ALA A 572 -3.67 1.46 33.62
C ALA A 572 -4.13 2.86 34.07
N ILE A 573 -4.43 3.78 33.14
CA ILE A 573 -4.95 5.11 33.48
C ILE A 573 -6.29 4.99 34.23
N ARG A 574 -7.19 4.11 33.77
CA ARG A 574 -8.47 3.88 34.50
C ARG A 574 -8.27 3.30 35.88
N SER A 575 -7.39 2.31 36.03
CA SER A 575 -7.25 1.53 37.26
C SER A 575 -6.38 2.21 38.29
N HIS A 576 -5.33 2.92 37.89
CA HIS A 576 -4.29 3.42 38.80
C HIS A 576 -4.24 4.94 38.91
N HIS A 577 -4.85 5.67 37.94
CA HIS A 577 -4.76 7.13 37.85
C HIS A 577 -6.13 7.82 37.90
N GLY A 578 -7.17 7.14 38.41
CA GLY A 578 -8.51 7.72 38.54
C GLY A 578 -9.19 8.09 37.22
N GLY A 579 -8.80 7.46 36.10
CA GLY A 579 -9.38 7.65 34.78
C GLY A 579 -8.90 8.89 34.03
N VAL A 580 -7.95 9.67 34.60
CA VAL A 580 -7.41 10.87 33.99
C VAL A 580 -5.91 11.02 34.29
N LEU A 581 -5.11 11.44 33.30
CA LEU A 581 -3.68 11.62 33.48
C LEU A 581 -3.15 12.79 32.62
N ARG A 582 -2.42 13.73 33.25
CA ARG A 582 -1.69 14.79 32.53
C ARG A 582 -0.38 14.24 31.99
N THR A 583 -0.12 14.46 30.71
CA THR A 583 1.07 13.99 29.98
C THR A 583 1.56 15.03 28.99
N ALA A 584 2.75 14.84 28.43
CA ALA A 584 3.23 15.67 27.31
C ALA A 584 2.34 15.60 26.05
N TYR A 585 1.52 14.55 25.91
CA TYR A 585 0.54 14.42 24.82
C TYR A 585 -0.74 15.23 25.05
N GLY A 586 -1.03 15.57 26.28
CA GLY A 586 -2.22 16.29 26.76
C GLY A 586 -2.79 15.65 28.01
N VAL A 587 -3.92 16.12 28.47
CA VAL A 587 -4.67 15.49 29.56
C VAL A 587 -5.48 14.33 28.96
N LEU A 588 -5.04 13.11 29.20
CA LEU A 588 -5.70 11.90 28.72
C LEU A 588 -6.89 11.55 29.63
N VAL A 589 -8.08 11.45 29.06
CA VAL A 589 -9.31 11.05 29.75
C VAL A 589 -9.69 9.65 29.29
N ALA A 590 -9.54 8.67 30.17
CA ALA A 590 -9.70 7.24 29.88
C ALA A 590 -11.05 6.68 30.36
N ASP A 591 -11.62 7.23 31.44
CA ASP A 591 -12.87 6.76 32.03
C ASP A 591 -14.09 7.19 31.19
N ALA A 592 -15.01 6.27 30.95
CA ALA A 592 -16.17 6.48 30.09
C ALA A 592 -17.11 7.60 30.61
N GLN A 593 -17.31 7.69 31.92
CA GLN A 593 -18.15 8.73 32.49
C GLN A 593 -17.51 10.10 32.36
N LEU A 594 -16.19 10.19 32.58
CA LEU A 594 -15.44 11.43 32.38
C LEU A 594 -15.42 11.86 30.93
N VAL A 595 -15.24 10.92 29.99
CA VAL A 595 -15.33 11.19 28.53
C VAL A 595 -16.71 11.77 28.19
N GLN A 596 -17.78 11.15 28.69
CA GLN A 596 -19.15 11.60 28.47
C GLN A 596 -19.40 12.99 29.09
N ALA A 597 -18.88 13.23 30.26
CA ALA A 597 -19.01 14.54 30.94
C ALA A 597 -18.33 15.66 30.17
N VAL A 598 -17.11 15.43 29.65
CA VAL A 598 -16.40 16.39 28.82
C VAL A 598 -17.13 16.66 27.48
N LEU A 599 -17.70 15.62 26.87
CA LEU A 599 -18.50 15.77 25.63
C LEU A 599 -19.78 16.57 25.84
N ALA A 600 -20.39 16.46 27.00
CA ALA A 600 -21.62 17.16 27.37
C ALA A 600 -21.39 18.62 27.81
N ASP A 601 -20.21 18.95 28.32
CA ASP A 601 -19.90 20.28 28.85
C ASP A 601 -19.40 21.23 27.76
N THR A 602 -20.32 22.00 27.21
CA THR A 602 -20.04 23.06 26.20
C THR A 602 -19.58 24.38 26.81
N THR A 603 -19.67 24.56 28.11
CA THR A 603 -19.25 25.77 28.83
C THR A 603 -17.80 25.71 29.27
N GLY A 604 -17.35 24.53 29.72
CA GLY A 604 -15.98 24.28 30.15
C GLY A 604 -15.01 24.00 28.98
N TYR A 605 -15.49 23.43 27.89
CA TYR A 605 -14.65 22.98 26.77
C TYR A 605 -15.03 23.61 25.44
N THR A 606 -14.05 23.78 24.56
CA THR A 606 -14.22 24.38 23.22
C THR A 606 -13.65 23.50 22.12
N VAL A 607 -14.25 23.61 20.92
CA VAL A 607 -13.76 23.08 19.65
C VAL A 607 -12.98 24.10 18.84
N ALA A 608 -12.66 25.27 19.40
CA ALA A 608 -11.91 26.32 18.71
C ALA A 608 -10.62 25.86 18.04
N GLY A 609 -9.95 24.82 18.58
CA GLY A 609 -8.80 24.22 17.95
C GLY A 609 -9.11 23.50 16.62
N TYR A 610 -10.29 22.93 16.45
CA TYR A 610 -10.76 22.43 15.15
C TYR A 610 -11.04 23.59 14.19
N ARG A 611 -11.67 24.68 14.65
CA ARG A 611 -11.93 25.88 13.87
C ARG A 611 -10.64 26.45 13.29
N GLU A 612 -9.60 26.61 14.13
CA GLU A 612 -8.29 27.09 13.71
C GLU A 612 -7.69 26.26 12.59
N ARG A 613 -7.79 24.93 12.68
CA ARG A 613 -7.28 24.02 11.64
C ARG A 613 -8.14 23.98 10.41
N MET A 614 -9.47 24.05 10.57
CA MET A 614 -10.42 24.11 9.46
C MET A 614 -10.21 25.36 8.61
N SER A 615 -10.02 26.53 9.24
CA SER A 615 -9.77 27.78 8.51
C SER A 615 -8.53 27.74 7.62
N GLN A 616 -7.56 26.91 7.96
CA GLN A 616 -6.32 26.68 7.20
C GLN A 616 -6.42 25.54 6.17
N SER A 617 -7.54 24.85 6.09
CA SER A 617 -7.75 23.65 5.26
C SER A 617 -9.06 23.77 4.47
N ILE A 618 -10.11 23.08 4.92
CA ILE A 618 -11.41 23.07 4.21
C ILE A 618 -12.25 24.35 4.36
N GLY A 619 -11.87 25.25 5.27
CA GLY A 619 -12.68 26.35 5.74
C GLY A 619 -13.60 25.99 6.90
N GLU A 620 -14.11 27.02 7.60
CA GLU A 620 -14.92 26.83 8.80
C GLU A 620 -16.31 26.24 8.47
N ILE A 621 -16.71 25.23 9.23
CA ILE A 621 -18.05 24.61 9.23
C ILE A 621 -18.49 24.35 10.67
N PHE A 622 -19.75 23.97 10.89
CA PHE A 622 -20.33 23.79 12.23
C PHE A 622 -19.54 22.86 13.16
N LEU A 623 -18.73 21.91 12.63
CA LEU A 623 -17.88 21.03 13.44
C LEU A 623 -16.76 21.77 14.18
N GLY A 624 -16.36 22.96 13.72
CA GLY A 624 -15.40 23.83 14.37
C GLY A 624 -16.03 24.98 15.15
N LEU A 625 -17.34 25.10 15.19
CA LEU A 625 -18.07 26.12 15.93
C LEU A 625 -18.53 25.58 17.28
N ASP A 626 -18.36 26.37 18.32
CA ASP A 626 -18.91 26.02 19.65
C ASP A 626 -20.45 26.10 19.64
N GLY A 627 -21.11 25.40 20.56
CA GLY A 627 -22.56 25.38 20.60
C GLY A 627 -23.25 26.74 20.88
N ASP A 628 -22.50 27.68 21.45
CA ASP A 628 -22.92 29.07 21.69
C ASP A 628 -22.60 30.02 20.52
N ASP A 629 -21.94 29.55 19.46
CA ASP A 629 -21.71 30.32 18.24
C ASP A 629 -23.06 30.54 17.52
N PRO A 630 -23.40 31.78 17.13
CA PRO A 630 -24.69 32.12 16.49
C PRO A 630 -24.95 31.31 15.20
N GLN A 631 -23.91 30.87 14.50
CA GLN A 631 -24.01 30.11 13.25
C GLN A 631 -24.14 28.61 13.45
N TYR A 632 -23.77 28.10 14.62
CA TYR A 632 -23.75 26.65 14.89
C TYR A 632 -25.13 26.02 14.70
N ALA A 633 -26.16 26.57 15.32
CA ALA A 633 -27.50 25.96 15.32
C ALA A 633 -28.05 25.80 13.90
N ALA A 634 -27.95 26.87 13.08
CA ALA A 634 -28.44 26.87 11.70
C ALA A 634 -27.67 25.90 10.81
N GLN A 635 -26.33 25.92 10.83
CA GLN A 635 -25.51 25.03 10.01
C GLN A 635 -25.66 23.58 10.43
N SER A 636 -25.68 23.30 11.74
CA SER A 636 -25.84 21.95 12.30
C SER A 636 -27.21 21.38 11.95
N ALA A 637 -28.29 22.15 12.06
CA ALA A 637 -29.64 21.74 11.71
C ALA A 637 -29.76 21.42 10.21
N ALA A 638 -29.23 22.31 9.35
CA ALA A 638 -29.25 22.14 7.90
C ALA A 638 -28.56 20.82 7.45
N ILE A 639 -27.36 20.56 7.95
CA ILE A 639 -26.61 19.34 7.61
C ILE A 639 -27.27 18.09 8.22
N THR A 640 -27.78 18.17 9.45
CA THR A 640 -28.50 17.06 10.11
C THR A 640 -29.76 16.71 9.32
N GLN A 641 -30.52 17.68 8.86
CA GLN A 641 -31.70 17.45 8.04
C GLN A 641 -31.33 16.84 6.68
N ALA A 642 -30.26 17.33 6.04
CA ALA A 642 -29.81 16.79 4.77
C ALA A 642 -29.41 15.29 4.88
N ILE A 643 -28.56 14.96 5.84
CA ILE A 643 -28.10 13.58 6.04
C ILE A 643 -29.24 12.69 6.55
N GLY A 644 -30.13 13.21 7.39
CA GLY A 644 -31.26 12.48 7.96
C GLY A 644 -32.29 11.96 6.94
N GLN A 645 -32.23 12.41 5.69
CA GLN A 645 -33.07 11.87 4.63
C GLN A 645 -32.69 10.43 4.23
N ILE A 646 -31.45 10.00 4.57
CA ILE A 646 -30.97 8.65 4.28
C ILE A 646 -31.17 7.82 5.56
N SER A 647 -32.21 7.00 5.57
CA SER A 647 -32.44 6.07 6.68
C SER A 647 -31.38 4.94 6.69
N MET A 648 -31.19 4.33 7.86
CA MET A 648 -30.29 3.17 8.02
C MET A 648 -30.64 2.04 7.04
N LYS A 649 -31.96 1.77 6.85
CA LYS A 649 -32.41 0.72 5.92
C LYS A 649 -32.09 1.07 4.48
N GLN A 650 -32.35 2.30 4.04
CA GLN A 650 -32.00 2.71 2.67
C GLN A 650 -30.50 2.64 2.39
N ALA A 651 -29.67 3.09 3.34
CA ALA A 651 -28.23 2.98 3.25
C ALA A 651 -27.77 1.52 3.19
N PHE A 652 -28.33 0.65 4.03
CA PHE A 652 -28.07 -0.78 4.04
C PHE A 652 -28.45 -1.43 2.69
N ASP A 653 -29.69 -1.27 2.26
CA ASP A 653 -30.21 -1.91 1.06
C ASP A 653 -29.39 -1.54 -0.18
N LEU A 654 -29.05 -0.25 -0.33
CA LEU A 654 -28.23 0.23 -1.44
C LEU A 654 -26.80 -0.31 -1.36
N THR A 655 -26.20 -0.24 -0.18
CA THR A 655 -24.80 -0.69 0.02
C THR A 655 -24.66 -2.19 -0.20
N LEU A 656 -25.61 -3.00 0.30
CA LEU A 656 -25.65 -4.44 0.06
C LEU A 656 -25.71 -4.75 -1.44
N ALA A 657 -26.62 -4.08 -2.17
CA ALA A 657 -26.75 -4.27 -3.62
C ALA A 657 -25.44 -3.92 -4.37
N LEU A 658 -24.80 -2.80 -4.00
CA LEU A 658 -23.51 -2.38 -4.58
C LEU A 658 -22.37 -3.36 -4.23
N THR A 659 -22.32 -3.85 -3.01
CA THR A 659 -21.30 -4.82 -2.57
C THR A 659 -21.43 -6.12 -3.35
N GLN A 660 -22.65 -6.65 -3.48
CA GLN A 660 -22.90 -7.87 -4.24
C GLN A 660 -22.61 -7.70 -5.73
N TYR A 661 -22.96 -6.55 -6.30
CA TYR A 661 -22.62 -6.24 -7.68
C TYR A 661 -21.11 -6.20 -7.90
N THR A 662 -20.37 -5.56 -6.98
CA THR A 662 -18.91 -5.45 -7.05
C THR A 662 -18.25 -6.83 -6.96
N LEU A 663 -18.67 -7.68 -6.01
CA LEU A 663 -18.18 -9.04 -5.87
C LEU A 663 -18.51 -9.89 -7.10
N GLY A 664 -19.75 -9.79 -7.60
CA GLY A 664 -20.18 -10.50 -8.81
C GLY A 664 -19.36 -10.11 -10.04
N ARG A 665 -18.97 -8.83 -10.18
CA ARG A 665 -18.09 -8.38 -11.26
C ARG A 665 -16.69 -8.95 -11.15
N PHE A 666 -16.14 -9.02 -9.95
CA PHE A 666 -14.83 -9.65 -9.73
C PHE A 666 -14.87 -11.14 -10.09
N ILE A 667 -15.88 -11.87 -9.62
CA ILE A 667 -16.05 -13.30 -9.89
C ILE A 667 -16.24 -13.55 -11.40
N ALA A 668 -17.09 -12.78 -12.06
CA ALA A 668 -17.34 -12.91 -13.50
C ALA A 668 -16.04 -12.67 -14.31
N GLY A 669 -15.28 -11.62 -13.97
CA GLY A 669 -14.02 -11.32 -14.62
C GLY A 669 -12.99 -12.45 -14.51
N GLU A 670 -12.90 -13.11 -13.37
CA GLU A 670 -11.98 -14.24 -13.19
C GLU A 670 -12.46 -15.53 -13.87
N ARG A 671 -13.76 -15.81 -13.88
CA ARG A 671 -14.34 -16.97 -14.59
C ARG A 671 -14.09 -16.92 -16.09
N ASP A 672 -14.03 -15.73 -16.68
CA ASP A 672 -13.77 -15.55 -18.11
C ASP A 672 -12.31 -15.70 -18.51
N MET A 673 -11.40 -15.83 -17.53
CA MET A 673 -9.98 -16.06 -17.82
C MET A 673 -9.74 -17.51 -18.28
N ALA A 674 -9.19 -17.66 -19.49
CA ALA A 674 -8.92 -18.95 -20.13
C ALA A 674 -8.05 -19.90 -19.28
N ALA A 675 -7.15 -19.33 -18.46
CA ALA A 675 -6.29 -20.11 -17.55
C ALA A 675 -7.08 -20.77 -16.40
N LEU A 676 -8.16 -20.16 -15.93
CA LEU A 676 -9.01 -20.72 -14.87
C LEU A 676 -9.95 -21.80 -15.40
N ARG A 677 -10.32 -21.76 -16.69
CA ARG A 677 -11.16 -22.81 -17.33
C ARG A 677 -10.48 -24.17 -17.41
N GLN A 678 -9.16 -24.24 -17.24
CA GLN A 678 -8.38 -25.48 -17.24
C GLN A 678 -8.24 -26.10 -15.84
N LEU A 679 -8.65 -25.40 -14.80
CA LEU A 679 -8.54 -25.88 -13.42
C LEU A 679 -9.85 -26.58 -13.02
N PRO A 680 -9.79 -27.68 -12.26
CA PRO A 680 -10.98 -28.37 -11.74
C PRO A 680 -11.79 -27.52 -10.75
N ARG A 681 -11.18 -26.47 -10.22
CA ARG A 681 -11.80 -25.39 -9.43
C ARG A 681 -11.06 -24.08 -9.67
N TRP A 682 -11.76 -22.96 -9.51
CA TRP A 682 -11.17 -21.63 -9.57
C TRP A 682 -11.03 -21.03 -8.16
N GLU A 683 -10.02 -20.21 -7.99
CA GLU A 683 -9.78 -19.41 -6.78
C GLU A 683 -9.59 -17.94 -7.17
N LEU A 684 -10.16 -17.04 -6.36
CA LEU A 684 -10.09 -15.60 -6.54
C LEU A 684 -9.78 -14.94 -5.21
N ASN A 685 -8.64 -14.25 -5.14
CA ASN A 685 -8.32 -13.42 -3.99
C ASN A 685 -9.03 -12.06 -4.08
N ILE A 686 -9.74 -11.70 -3.03
CA ILE A 686 -10.48 -10.44 -2.91
C ILE A 686 -9.90 -9.63 -1.76
N ASP A 687 -9.53 -8.39 -2.06
CA ASP A 687 -9.23 -7.37 -1.05
C ASP A 687 -10.52 -6.67 -0.63
N ALA A 688 -10.94 -6.85 0.62
CA ALA A 688 -12.14 -6.22 1.16
C ALA A 688 -12.03 -4.68 1.18
N LYS A 689 -10.80 -4.14 1.28
CA LYS A 689 -10.57 -2.70 1.18
C LYS A 689 -10.93 -2.18 -0.21
N GLU A 690 -10.51 -2.89 -1.27
CA GLU A 690 -10.88 -2.49 -2.63
C GLU A 690 -12.39 -2.56 -2.84
N VAL A 691 -13.06 -3.57 -2.30
CA VAL A 691 -14.53 -3.65 -2.32
C VAL A 691 -15.15 -2.45 -1.63
N SER A 692 -14.66 -2.08 -0.42
CA SER A 692 -15.19 -0.91 0.30
C SER A 692 -14.93 0.39 -0.45
N ASP A 693 -13.73 0.61 -0.99
CA ASP A 693 -13.38 1.80 -1.77
C ASP A 693 -14.31 1.99 -2.98
N LEU A 694 -14.59 0.91 -3.71
CA LEU A 694 -15.48 0.93 -4.86
C LEU A 694 -16.93 1.22 -4.47
N VAL A 695 -17.42 0.60 -3.42
CA VAL A 695 -18.79 0.78 -2.93
C VAL A 695 -18.97 2.20 -2.37
N LEU A 696 -18.03 2.70 -1.57
CA LEU A 696 -18.08 4.05 -1.01
C LEU A 696 -18.00 5.13 -2.11
N ALA A 697 -17.17 4.93 -3.12
CA ALA A 697 -17.12 5.80 -4.28
C ALA A 697 -18.47 5.89 -4.99
N ARG A 698 -19.14 4.76 -5.18
CA ARG A 698 -20.47 4.70 -5.78
C ARG A 698 -21.53 5.40 -4.93
N LEU A 699 -21.49 5.22 -3.63
CA LEU A 699 -22.40 5.92 -2.73
C LEU A 699 -22.21 7.43 -2.83
N CYS A 700 -20.97 7.92 -2.97
CA CYS A 700 -20.69 9.34 -3.21
C CYS A 700 -21.30 9.84 -4.52
N GLN A 701 -21.25 9.05 -5.59
CA GLN A 701 -21.89 9.41 -6.86
C GLN A 701 -23.42 9.45 -6.73
N LEU A 702 -24.00 8.51 -6.02
CA LEU A 702 -25.45 8.40 -5.86
C LEU A 702 -26.01 9.41 -4.86
N TRP A 703 -25.31 9.74 -3.82
CA TRP A 703 -25.79 10.66 -2.78
C TRP A 703 -25.41 12.12 -3.03
N PHE A 704 -24.20 12.35 -3.58
CA PHE A 704 -23.66 13.69 -3.79
C PHE A 704 -23.64 14.11 -5.27
N GLY A 705 -23.96 13.19 -6.20
CA GLY A 705 -23.92 13.49 -7.64
C GLY A 705 -22.52 13.73 -8.18
N LEU A 706 -21.49 13.23 -7.49
CA LEU A 706 -20.11 13.43 -7.91
C LEU A 706 -19.86 12.75 -9.26
N PRO A 707 -19.22 13.43 -10.22
CA PRO A 707 -18.99 12.87 -11.56
C PRO A 707 -17.99 11.73 -11.51
N ASP A 708 -18.14 10.79 -12.43
CA ASP A 708 -17.08 9.85 -12.75
C ASP A 708 -15.95 10.56 -13.50
N ALA A 709 -14.72 10.14 -13.32
CA ALA A 709 -13.56 10.67 -14.03
C ALA A 709 -13.56 10.36 -15.53
N GLN A 710 -14.38 9.42 -15.92
CA GLN A 710 -14.54 9.03 -17.32
C GLN A 710 -15.69 9.82 -17.92
N THR A 711 -15.69 9.99 -19.21
CA THR A 711 -16.62 10.76 -20.06
C THR A 711 -17.98 11.06 -19.40
N PRO A 712 -18.45 12.32 -19.36
CA PRO A 712 -19.75 12.65 -18.80
C PRO A 712 -20.84 11.76 -19.41
N GLY A 713 -21.53 10.98 -18.56
CA GLY A 713 -22.58 10.08 -19.00
C GLY A 713 -22.16 8.63 -19.25
N ALA A 714 -20.89 8.27 -19.08
CA ALA A 714 -20.47 6.87 -19.12
C ALA A 714 -21.08 6.05 -17.97
N PRO A 715 -21.39 4.76 -18.19
CA PRO A 715 -21.85 3.88 -17.13
C PRO A 715 -20.83 3.81 -15.99
N LEU A 716 -21.30 3.61 -14.77
CA LEU A 716 -20.44 3.42 -13.62
C LEU A 716 -19.60 2.14 -13.78
N VAL A 717 -18.30 2.29 -13.91
CA VAL A 717 -17.36 1.19 -14.02
C VAL A 717 -16.70 0.97 -12.66
N PRO A 718 -16.64 -0.28 -12.12
CA PRO A 718 -15.92 -0.53 -10.88
C PRO A 718 -14.48 -0.03 -10.95
N GLY A 719 -14.10 0.81 -9.99
CA GLY A 719 -12.73 1.27 -9.80
C GLY A 719 -12.31 2.56 -10.48
N SER A 720 -13.20 3.25 -11.16
CA SER A 720 -12.87 4.48 -11.89
C SER A 720 -13.33 5.76 -11.19
N TRP A 721 -13.28 5.82 -9.87
CA TRP A 721 -13.65 7.04 -9.17
C TRP A 721 -12.48 8.01 -9.08
N ARG A 722 -12.45 8.97 -10.03
CA ARG A 722 -11.56 10.13 -10.04
C ARG A 722 -12.39 11.37 -10.29
N TRP A 723 -12.01 12.47 -9.66
CA TRP A 723 -12.51 13.78 -10.07
C TRP A 723 -11.49 14.43 -10.97
N ASP A 724 -11.75 14.40 -12.25
CA ASP A 724 -11.03 15.14 -13.26
C ASP A 724 -11.82 16.37 -13.64
N TRP A 725 -11.59 17.47 -12.97
CA TRP A 725 -12.31 18.68 -13.30
C TRP A 725 -11.66 19.55 -14.34
N ARG A 726 -10.38 19.43 -14.59
CA ARG A 726 -9.66 20.15 -15.64
C ARG A 726 -8.33 19.48 -15.95
N GLU A 727 -7.82 19.74 -17.17
CA GLU A 727 -6.52 19.23 -17.63
C GLU A 727 -5.33 19.73 -16.78
N ASP A 728 -5.46 20.92 -16.15
CA ASP A 728 -4.44 21.60 -15.35
C ASP A 728 -4.48 21.26 -13.86
N GLN A 729 -5.36 20.34 -13.42
CA GLN A 729 -5.48 19.98 -12.01
C GLN A 729 -5.39 18.48 -11.78
N PRO A 730 -4.69 18.04 -10.72
CA PRO A 730 -4.57 16.61 -10.43
C PRO A 730 -5.94 16.02 -10.06
N PRO A 731 -6.21 14.76 -10.43
CA PRO A 731 -7.44 14.08 -10.05
C PRO A 731 -7.55 13.94 -8.53
N ILE A 732 -8.77 14.05 -8.00
CA ILE A 732 -9.04 13.84 -6.58
C ILE A 732 -9.62 12.45 -6.37
N TYR A 733 -9.03 11.72 -5.42
CA TYR A 733 -9.43 10.38 -5.01
C TYR A 733 -10.18 10.44 -3.67
N PRO A 734 -11.05 9.47 -3.36
CA PRO A 734 -11.70 9.36 -2.05
C PRO A 734 -10.71 9.43 -0.88
N ALA A 735 -9.56 8.79 -1.01
CA ALA A 735 -8.49 8.81 -0.03
C ALA A 735 -7.99 10.21 0.33
N HIS A 736 -8.13 11.19 -0.56
CA HIS A 736 -7.73 12.57 -0.29
C HIS A 736 -8.56 13.22 0.83
N PHE A 737 -9.80 12.79 1.06
CA PHE A 737 -10.62 13.31 2.17
C PHE A 737 -10.08 12.89 3.56
N THR A 738 -9.24 11.86 3.61
CA THR A 738 -8.57 11.44 4.84
C THR A 738 -7.53 12.47 5.32
N ALA A 739 -6.85 13.15 4.40
CA ALA A 739 -5.79 14.09 4.73
C ALA A 739 -6.28 15.29 5.58
N PRO A 740 -7.30 16.08 5.16
CA PRO A 740 -7.83 17.14 5.99
C PRO A 740 -8.49 16.62 7.27
N SER A 741 -9.14 15.45 7.23
CA SER A 741 -9.72 14.83 8.41
C SER A 741 -8.65 14.55 9.48
N ARG A 742 -7.54 13.94 9.10
CA ARG A 742 -6.42 13.69 10.03
C ARG A 742 -5.81 14.98 10.56
N TYR A 743 -5.59 15.99 9.70
CA TYR A 743 -5.06 17.28 10.12
C TYR A 743 -5.94 17.96 11.16
N ILE A 744 -7.25 17.96 10.95
CA ILE A 744 -8.20 18.67 11.82
C ILE A 744 -8.41 17.92 13.14
N PHE A 745 -8.69 16.62 13.08
CA PHE A 745 -9.18 15.88 14.24
C PHE A 745 -8.12 15.10 15.02
N GLN A 746 -6.94 14.84 14.45
CA GLN A 746 -5.86 14.21 15.20
C GLN A 746 -5.28 15.19 16.24
N PRO A 747 -5.06 14.78 17.51
CA PRO A 747 -4.57 15.68 18.56
C PRO A 747 -3.26 16.38 18.19
N TRP A 748 -2.27 15.64 17.73
CA TRP A 748 -0.94 16.14 17.36
C TRP A 748 -0.53 15.69 15.95
N PRO A 749 -1.12 16.28 14.89
CA PRO A 749 -0.67 15.98 13.54
C PRO A 749 0.76 16.47 13.36
N ASN A 750 1.60 15.60 12.78
CA ASN A 750 2.97 15.99 12.44
C ASN A 750 2.98 17.05 11.33
N GLU A 751 4.13 17.67 11.05
CA GLU A 751 4.26 18.76 10.07
C GLU A 751 3.76 18.40 8.68
N GLU A 752 3.94 17.14 8.27
CA GLU A 752 3.49 16.68 6.96
C GLU A 752 1.99 16.51 6.89
N VAL A 753 1.40 15.85 7.89
CA VAL A 753 -0.06 15.76 7.99
C VAL A 753 -0.67 17.18 7.98
N GLN A 754 -0.02 18.14 8.65
CA GLN A 754 -0.43 19.54 8.63
C GLN A 754 -0.33 20.15 7.22
N ARG A 755 0.84 20.09 6.57
CA ARG A 755 1.03 20.64 5.21
C ARG A 755 0.09 19.99 4.21
N TYR A 756 0.04 18.67 4.21
CA TYR A 756 -0.80 17.89 3.28
C TYR A 756 -2.29 18.13 3.54
N GLY A 757 -2.73 18.10 4.81
CA GLY A 757 -4.10 18.33 5.19
C GLY A 757 -4.58 19.75 4.84
N LYS A 758 -3.74 20.77 5.03
CA LYS A 758 -4.02 22.16 4.60
C LYS A 758 -4.16 22.25 3.08
N ARG A 759 -3.15 21.80 2.34
CA ARG A 759 -3.10 21.89 0.88
C ARG A 759 -4.25 21.12 0.22
N ILE A 760 -4.47 19.86 0.62
CA ILE A 760 -5.52 19.03 0.05
C ILE A 760 -6.90 19.55 0.45
N GLY A 761 -7.10 20.00 1.69
CA GLY A 761 -8.37 20.57 2.10
C GLY A 761 -8.78 21.80 1.27
N LEU A 762 -7.85 22.73 1.05
CA LEU A 762 -8.06 23.88 0.17
C LEU A 762 -8.38 23.45 -1.27
N ALA A 763 -7.64 22.49 -1.83
CA ALA A 763 -7.87 21.99 -3.18
C ALA A 763 -9.23 21.31 -3.32
N LEU A 764 -9.62 20.47 -2.35
CA LEU A 764 -10.93 19.80 -2.31
C LEU A 764 -12.08 20.79 -2.28
N THR A 765 -12.00 21.79 -1.40
CA THR A 765 -13.06 22.79 -1.27
C THR A 765 -13.17 23.66 -2.53
N ALA A 766 -12.05 24.10 -3.09
CA ALA A 766 -12.03 24.86 -4.34
C ALA A 766 -12.62 24.05 -5.52
N ALA A 767 -12.37 22.80 -5.53
CA ALA A 767 -12.85 21.89 -6.54
C ALA A 767 -14.36 21.64 -6.41
N LEU A 768 -14.84 21.43 -5.20
CA LEU A 768 -16.27 21.32 -4.93
C LEU A 768 -17.02 22.62 -5.26
N ALA A 769 -16.42 23.77 -4.99
CA ALA A 769 -16.99 25.06 -5.39
C ALA A 769 -17.17 25.14 -6.93
N ARG A 770 -16.15 24.72 -7.70
CA ARG A 770 -16.24 24.66 -9.18
C ARG A 770 -17.28 23.64 -9.66
N PHE A 771 -17.37 22.49 -8.99
CA PHE A 771 -18.39 21.47 -9.32
C PHE A 771 -19.82 22.02 -9.09
N LEU A 772 -20.05 22.74 -8.00
CA LEU A 772 -21.37 23.26 -7.63
C LEU A 772 -21.78 24.53 -8.40
N ALA A 773 -20.82 25.36 -8.83
CA ALA A 773 -21.07 26.64 -9.46
C ALA A 773 -22.01 26.59 -10.70
N PRO A 774 -21.86 25.67 -11.67
CA PRO A 774 -22.77 25.57 -12.80
C PRO A 774 -24.20 25.22 -12.37
N HIS A 775 -24.37 24.37 -11.37
CA HIS A 775 -25.69 24.00 -10.83
C HIS A 775 -26.35 25.19 -10.15
N ARG A 776 -25.59 25.95 -9.38
CA ARG A 776 -26.07 27.17 -8.74
C ARG A 776 -26.51 28.21 -9.78
N ALA A 777 -25.67 28.46 -10.79
CA ALA A 777 -25.96 29.44 -11.85
C ALA A 777 -27.20 29.05 -12.67
N ALA A 778 -27.43 27.77 -12.92
CA ALA A 778 -28.56 27.27 -13.69
C ALA A 778 -29.80 26.96 -12.84
N GLY A 779 -29.77 27.13 -11.52
CA GLY A 779 -30.84 26.71 -10.61
C GLY A 779 -31.12 25.18 -10.65
N THR A 780 -30.13 24.39 -10.98
CA THR A 780 -30.22 22.93 -11.08
C THR A 780 -29.49 22.27 -9.91
N VAL A 781 -29.65 20.94 -9.79
CA VAL A 781 -28.95 20.13 -8.79
C VAL A 781 -28.10 19.03 -9.48
N PRO A 782 -26.99 18.62 -8.88
CA PRO A 782 -26.21 17.47 -9.37
C PRO A 782 -27.11 16.24 -9.52
N GLN A 783 -26.93 15.52 -10.62
CA GLN A 783 -27.69 14.31 -10.93
C GLN A 783 -26.87 13.05 -10.64
N THR A 784 -27.55 11.99 -10.21
CA THR A 784 -26.93 10.68 -10.14
C THR A 784 -26.56 10.18 -11.53
N PRO A 785 -25.53 9.35 -11.68
CA PRO A 785 -25.32 8.63 -12.93
C PRO A 785 -26.43 7.63 -13.20
N GLU A 786 -26.51 7.16 -14.44
CA GLU A 786 -27.30 5.98 -14.78
C GLU A 786 -26.63 4.72 -14.25
N LEU A 787 -27.38 3.84 -13.62
CA LEU A 787 -26.84 2.63 -13.01
C LEU A 787 -26.83 1.45 -14.01
N PRO A 788 -25.86 0.52 -13.91
CA PRO A 788 -25.80 -0.68 -14.75
C PRO A 788 -27.09 -1.50 -14.72
N LYS A 789 -27.45 -2.08 -15.86
CA LYS A 789 -28.67 -2.91 -15.97
C LYS A 789 -28.61 -4.15 -15.09
N GLU A 790 -27.40 -4.69 -14.90
CA GLU A 790 -27.11 -5.90 -14.10
C GLU A 790 -27.23 -5.65 -12.59
N LEU A 791 -27.08 -4.42 -12.14
CA LEU A 791 -27.22 -4.09 -10.72
C LEU A 791 -28.66 -4.35 -10.25
N GLN A 792 -28.83 -5.22 -9.27
CA GLN A 792 -30.13 -5.51 -8.66
C GLN A 792 -30.42 -4.49 -7.55
N LEU A 793 -31.25 -3.51 -7.84
CA LEU A 793 -31.63 -2.50 -6.85
C LEU A 793 -32.79 -2.96 -5.97
N PRO A 794 -32.84 -2.50 -4.70
CA PRO A 794 -34.00 -2.66 -3.84
C PRO A 794 -35.28 -2.07 -4.46
N LYS A 795 -36.42 -2.63 -4.08
CA LYS A 795 -37.75 -2.15 -4.54
C LYS A 795 -37.92 -0.66 -4.19
N GLY A 796 -38.31 0.12 -5.18
CA GLY A 796 -38.55 1.57 -5.02
C GLY A 796 -37.34 2.46 -5.37
N MET A 797 -36.18 1.89 -5.69
CA MET A 797 -35.05 2.62 -6.23
C MET A 797 -35.04 2.58 -7.77
N THR A 798 -34.54 3.66 -8.39
CA THR A 798 -34.44 3.77 -9.86
C THR A 798 -32.99 3.69 -10.32
N LYS A 799 -32.78 3.09 -11.49
CA LYS A 799 -31.50 3.09 -12.20
C LYS A 799 -31.29 4.35 -13.04
N SER A 800 -32.36 5.04 -13.37
CA SER A 800 -32.31 6.25 -14.18
C SER A 800 -31.75 7.43 -13.40
N ARG A 801 -31.17 8.39 -14.10
CA ARG A 801 -30.70 9.65 -13.52
C ARG A 801 -31.79 10.36 -12.74
N HIS A 802 -31.46 10.86 -11.57
CA HIS A 802 -32.31 11.68 -10.73
C HIS A 802 -31.46 12.63 -9.88
N ALA A 803 -32.10 13.60 -9.22
CA ALA A 803 -31.38 14.53 -8.34
C ALA A 803 -30.69 13.78 -7.21
N ALA A 804 -29.39 14.02 -7.04
CA ALA A 804 -28.62 13.45 -5.95
C ALA A 804 -29.10 13.99 -4.59
N PRO A 805 -29.59 13.15 -3.67
CA PRO A 805 -30.40 13.61 -2.53
C PRO A 805 -29.62 14.52 -1.57
N LEU A 806 -28.37 14.20 -1.25
CA LEU A 806 -27.57 15.04 -0.34
C LEU A 806 -27.15 16.34 -1.01
N ALA A 807 -26.80 16.32 -2.30
CA ALA A 807 -26.51 17.53 -3.05
C ALA A 807 -27.69 18.47 -3.10
N ALA A 808 -28.88 17.95 -3.43
CA ALA A 808 -30.11 18.73 -3.48
C ALA A 808 -30.40 19.36 -2.12
N SER A 809 -30.29 18.62 -1.04
CA SER A 809 -30.59 19.10 0.31
C SER A 809 -29.59 20.16 0.80
N VAL A 810 -28.30 19.97 0.55
CA VAL A 810 -27.26 20.95 0.97
C VAL A 810 -27.41 22.25 0.16
N LEU A 811 -27.68 22.17 -1.15
CA LEU A 811 -27.94 23.35 -1.97
C LEU A 811 -29.19 24.11 -1.52
N ALA A 812 -30.25 23.39 -1.14
CA ALA A 812 -31.48 23.99 -0.62
C ALA A 812 -31.29 24.59 0.78
N ALA A 813 -30.43 24.03 1.61
CA ALA A 813 -30.16 24.48 2.97
C ALA A 813 -29.40 25.82 3.00
N PHE A 814 -28.60 26.10 1.98
CA PHE A 814 -27.78 27.31 1.87
C PHE A 814 -28.10 28.04 0.54
N PRO A 815 -29.29 28.66 0.41
CA PRO A 815 -29.67 29.34 -0.81
C PRO A 815 -28.88 30.66 -1.00
N GLY A 816 -28.79 31.13 -2.26
CA GLY A 816 -28.14 32.37 -2.62
C GLY A 816 -26.63 32.24 -2.89
N ALA A 817 -26.10 33.06 -3.79
CA ALA A 817 -24.69 33.06 -4.19
C ALA A 817 -23.73 33.45 -3.06
N GLU A 818 -24.17 34.23 -2.10
CA GLU A 818 -23.43 34.60 -0.90
C GLU A 818 -23.05 33.40 -0.04
N ASN A 819 -23.78 32.28 -0.17
CA ASN A 819 -23.54 31.05 0.55
C ASN A 819 -22.69 30.02 -0.23
N ASP A 820 -22.22 30.33 -1.43
CA ASP A 820 -21.49 29.33 -2.28
C ASP A 820 -20.27 28.78 -1.60
N ALA A 821 -19.48 29.61 -0.92
CA ALA A 821 -18.31 29.14 -0.18
C ALA A 821 -18.69 28.24 1.01
N LEU A 822 -19.75 28.57 1.74
CA LEU A 822 -20.26 27.75 2.85
C LEU A 822 -20.84 26.40 2.34
N THR A 823 -21.56 26.45 1.21
CA THR A 823 -22.10 25.25 0.56
C THR A 823 -20.97 24.28 0.17
N ALA A 824 -19.92 24.78 -0.50
CA ALA A 824 -18.77 23.95 -0.89
C ALA A 824 -18.04 23.37 0.32
N ARG A 825 -17.83 24.17 1.37
CA ARG A 825 -17.21 23.70 2.63
C ARG A 825 -18.07 22.65 3.33
N SER A 826 -19.36 22.85 3.41
CA SER A 826 -20.31 21.91 4.01
C SER A 826 -20.36 20.58 3.25
N PHE A 827 -20.28 20.65 1.94
CA PHE A 827 -20.17 19.47 1.07
C PHE A 827 -18.87 18.69 1.33
N CYS A 828 -17.74 19.43 1.40
CA CYS A 828 -16.44 18.85 1.74
C CYS A 828 -16.45 18.22 3.13
N GLY A 829 -17.04 18.89 4.11
CA GLY A 829 -17.18 18.39 5.48
C GLY A 829 -18.01 17.12 5.58
N ALA A 830 -19.12 17.02 4.84
CA ALA A 830 -19.95 15.82 4.77
C ALA A 830 -19.18 14.62 4.19
N LEU A 831 -18.45 14.82 3.09
CA LEU A 831 -17.60 13.78 2.49
C LEU A 831 -16.43 13.37 3.40
N MET A 832 -15.78 14.34 4.05
CA MET A 832 -14.70 14.12 5.01
C MET A 832 -15.18 13.37 6.26
N GLY A 833 -16.41 13.62 6.71
CA GLY A 833 -17.03 12.88 7.82
C GLY A 833 -17.48 11.48 7.41
N PHE A 834 -17.88 11.28 6.16
CA PHE A 834 -18.39 9.99 5.67
C PHE A 834 -17.27 9.02 5.28
N LEU A 835 -16.42 9.38 4.32
CA LEU A 835 -15.48 8.45 3.69
C LEU A 835 -14.45 7.86 4.67
N PRO A 836 -13.63 8.67 5.40
CA PRO A 836 -12.59 8.11 6.26
C PRO A 836 -13.14 7.36 7.47
N THR A 837 -14.26 7.83 8.03
CA THR A 837 -14.82 7.21 9.24
C THR A 837 -15.53 5.88 8.94
N VAL A 838 -16.29 5.81 7.86
CA VAL A 838 -16.96 4.56 7.49
C VAL A 838 -15.94 3.53 7.02
N ASP A 839 -15.00 3.90 6.16
CA ASP A 839 -13.92 3.00 5.73
C ASP A 839 -13.06 2.53 6.91
N GLY A 840 -12.70 3.45 7.82
CA GLY A 840 -11.94 3.13 9.03
C GLY A 840 -12.66 2.13 9.93
N ASN A 841 -13.92 2.38 10.26
CA ASN A 841 -14.72 1.46 11.09
C ASN A 841 -14.99 0.12 10.40
N PHE A 842 -15.20 0.11 9.07
CA PHE A 842 -15.35 -1.14 8.30
C PHE A 842 -14.07 -2.00 8.42
N ARG A 843 -12.91 -1.42 8.12
CA ARG A 843 -11.63 -2.14 8.16
C ARG A 843 -11.28 -2.64 9.55
N LEU A 844 -11.42 -1.79 10.58
CA LEU A 844 -11.11 -2.17 11.95
C LEU A 844 -12.05 -3.27 12.46
N SER A 845 -13.35 -3.17 12.19
CA SER A 845 -14.32 -4.19 12.60
C SER A 845 -14.11 -5.52 11.87
N LEU A 846 -13.84 -5.48 10.56
CA LEU A 846 -13.57 -6.68 9.78
C LEU A 846 -12.28 -7.35 10.24
N ASN A 847 -11.22 -6.57 10.52
CA ASN A 847 -9.96 -7.10 11.04
C ASN A 847 -10.15 -7.80 12.40
N GLU A 848 -10.94 -7.21 13.29
CA GLU A 848 -11.29 -7.86 14.57
C GLU A 848 -12.01 -9.20 14.35
N TRP A 849 -13.02 -9.22 13.49
CA TRP A 849 -13.79 -10.44 13.21
C TRP A 849 -12.96 -11.54 12.53
N LEU A 850 -11.99 -11.17 11.71
CA LEU A 850 -11.08 -12.14 11.10
C LEU A 850 -10.09 -12.68 12.13
N ARG A 851 -9.57 -11.81 13.01
CA ARG A 851 -8.59 -12.15 14.02
C ARG A 851 -9.15 -13.11 15.08
N ASP A 852 -10.37 -12.89 15.56
CA ASP A 852 -11.00 -13.71 16.61
C ASP A 852 -11.88 -14.86 16.06
N GLY A 853 -12.00 -14.98 14.75
CA GLY A 853 -12.81 -16.00 14.07
C GLY A 853 -14.31 -15.70 14.02
N SER A 854 -14.77 -14.56 14.55
CA SER A 854 -16.21 -14.18 14.54
C SER A 854 -16.77 -14.06 13.13
N PHE A 855 -15.94 -13.63 12.15
CA PHE A 855 -16.37 -13.54 10.76
C PHE A 855 -16.95 -14.88 10.24
N TRP A 856 -16.24 -15.97 10.50
CA TRP A 856 -16.63 -17.30 10.01
C TRP A 856 -17.86 -17.84 10.74
N GLN A 857 -18.00 -17.55 12.02
CA GLN A 857 -19.20 -17.90 12.82
C GLN A 857 -20.43 -17.14 12.31
N LEU A 858 -20.29 -15.82 12.06
CA LEU A 858 -21.36 -14.98 11.50
C LEU A 858 -21.73 -15.41 10.08
N ARG A 859 -20.75 -15.79 9.25
CA ARG A 859 -21.02 -16.32 7.91
C ARG A 859 -21.84 -17.61 7.96
N ALA A 860 -21.48 -18.55 8.81
CA ALA A 860 -22.26 -19.77 9.03
C ALA A 860 -23.68 -19.46 9.51
N ALA A 861 -23.81 -18.56 10.50
CA ALA A 861 -25.11 -18.15 11.01
C ALA A 861 -25.96 -17.41 9.95
N CYS A 862 -25.36 -16.66 9.04
CA CYS A 862 -26.07 -16.07 7.91
C CYS A 862 -26.64 -17.14 6.97
N ALA A 863 -25.88 -18.21 6.69
CA ALA A 863 -26.31 -19.29 5.80
C ALA A 863 -27.55 -20.04 6.32
N ASP A 864 -27.75 -20.07 7.63
CA ASP A 864 -28.88 -20.71 8.29
C ASP A 864 -30.20 -19.89 8.25
N LEU A 865 -30.12 -18.62 7.82
CA LEU A 865 -31.28 -17.74 7.79
C LEU A 865 -32.09 -17.91 6.50
N PRO A 866 -33.43 -17.86 6.57
CA PRO A 866 -34.31 -17.97 5.39
C PRO A 866 -34.17 -16.78 4.42
N ASN A 867 -33.76 -15.61 4.94
CA ASN A 867 -33.52 -14.41 4.13
C ASN A 867 -32.30 -13.64 4.69
N PRO A 868 -31.06 -14.14 4.48
CA PRO A 868 -29.86 -13.58 5.09
C PRO A 868 -29.52 -12.17 4.59
N ARG A 869 -30.08 -11.74 3.46
CA ARG A 869 -29.82 -10.44 2.81
C ARG A 869 -30.84 -9.36 3.18
N SER A 870 -31.75 -9.63 4.12
CA SER A 870 -32.69 -8.63 4.59
C SER A 870 -32.07 -7.69 5.65
N PHE A 871 -32.55 -6.45 5.71
CA PHE A 871 -32.14 -5.49 6.73
C PHE A 871 -32.41 -6.03 8.15
N GLU A 872 -33.56 -6.66 8.34
CA GLU A 872 -33.97 -7.24 9.62
C GLU A 872 -33.02 -8.36 10.08
N ALA A 873 -32.59 -9.22 9.15
CA ALA A 873 -31.61 -10.27 9.43
C ALA A 873 -30.24 -9.66 9.81
N ALA A 874 -29.78 -8.67 9.04
CA ALA A 874 -28.52 -7.97 9.32
C ALA A 874 -28.54 -7.27 10.67
N VAL A 875 -29.62 -6.54 11.01
CA VAL A 875 -29.77 -5.89 12.32
C VAL A 875 -29.76 -6.93 13.45
N LYS A 876 -30.50 -8.03 13.27
CA LYS A 876 -30.60 -9.08 14.29
C LYS A 876 -29.27 -9.78 14.55
N LEU A 877 -28.51 -10.07 13.49
CA LEU A 877 -27.32 -10.93 13.57
C LEU A 877 -26.01 -10.14 13.65
N LEU A 878 -25.88 -9.04 12.89
CA LEU A 878 -24.59 -8.37 12.70
C LEU A 878 -24.42 -7.10 13.57
N ARG A 879 -25.52 -6.44 13.97
CA ARG A 879 -25.43 -5.17 14.67
C ARG A 879 -24.66 -5.28 15.99
N ALA A 880 -24.96 -6.28 16.83
CA ALA A 880 -24.30 -6.41 18.13
C ALA A 880 -22.79 -6.74 17.99
N PRO A 881 -22.36 -7.72 17.16
CA PRO A 881 -20.94 -7.94 16.90
C PRO A 881 -20.21 -6.73 16.29
N LEU A 882 -20.87 -5.99 15.38
CA LEU A 882 -20.31 -4.77 14.81
C LEU A 882 -20.09 -3.69 15.88
N VAL A 883 -21.09 -3.48 16.75
CA VAL A 883 -20.99 -2.55 17.88
C VAL A 883 -19.82 -2.91 18.78
N GLN A 884 -19.66 -4.19 19.10
CA GLN A 884 -18.54 -4.68 19.93
C GLN A 884 -17.18 -4.41 19.27
N ALA A 885 -17.04 -4.70 17.98
CA ALA A 885 -15.80 -4.42 17.26
C ALA A 885 -15.49 -2.92 17.19
N MET A 886 -16.50 -2.07 16.94
CA MET A 886 -16.35 -0.61 16.94
C MET A 886 -16.01 -0.05 18.33
N GLN A 887 -16.44 -0.68 19.42
CA GLN A 887 -16.07 -0.27 20.76
C GLN A 887 -14.64 -0.70 21.14
N LEU A 888 -14.19 -1.85 20.63
CA LEU A 888 -12.79 -2.26 20.80
C LEU A 888 -11.84 -1.33 20.04
N ARG A 889 -12.19 -0.97 18.82
CA ARG A 889 -11.36 -0.14 17.94
C ARG A 889 -12.22 0.82 17.11
N PRO A 890 -12.66 1.95 17.69
CA PRO A 890 -13.45 2.93 16.96
C PRO A 890 -12.60 3.75 15.98
N SER A 891 -13.21 4.28 14.94
CA SER A 891 -12.61 5.30 14.09
C SER A 891 -13.48 6.56 14.12
N PRO A 892 -13.01 7.66 14.75
CA PRO A 892 -11.70 7.87 15.39
C PRO A 892 -11.57 7.20 16.77
N GLU A 893 -10.36 6.83 17.16
CA GLU A 893 -10.05 6.30 18.49
C GLU A 893 -9.94 7.38 19.56
N LEU A 894 -9.47 8.55 19.16
CA LEU A 894 -9.24 9.71 19.99
C LEU A 894 -9.91 10.94 19.39
N ILE A 895 -10.49 11.77 20.24
CA ILE A 895 -10.91 13.13 19.91
C ILE A 895 -10.38 14.08 20.98
N TRP A 896 -10.40 15.39 20.73
CA TRP A 896 -9.84 16.34 21.67
C TRP A 896 -10.63 17.63 21.80
N ARG A 897 -10.44 18.31 22.91
CA ARG A 897 -11.03 19.59 23.24
C ARG A 897 -9.96 20.49 23.86
N ARG A 898 -10.23 21.78 24.00
CA ARG A 898 -9.43 22.68 24.84
C ARG A 898 -10.26 23.17 26.02
N ALA A 899 -9.63 23.29 27.19
CA ALA A 899 -10.24 23.91 28.35
C ALA A 899 -10.42 25.41 28.13
N ARG A 900 -11.63 25.95 28.37
CA ARG A 900 -11.94 27.39 28.17
C ARG A 900 -11.33 28.29 29.24
N HIS A 901 -11.21 27.83 30.48
CA HIS A 901 -10.72 28.60 31.60
C HIS A 901 -9.89 27.74 32.56
N ALA A 902 -9.03 28.42 33.34
CA ALA A 902 -8.25 27.76 34.39
C ALA A 902 -9.14 27.30 35.55
N GLY A 903 -8.72 26.21 36.18
CA GLY A 903 -9.41 25.63 37.33
C GLY A 903 -10.63 24.75 37.01
N LEU A 904 -10.95 24.57 35.71
CA LEU A 904 -11.91 23.54 35.27
C LEU A 904 -11.41 22.16 35.73
N GLN A 905 -12.30 21.33 36.27
CA GLN A 905 -11.93 20.04 36.84
C GLN A 905 -12.37 18.88 35.92
N VAL A 906 -11.49 17.92 35.74
CA VAL A 906 -11.82 16.64 35.11
C VAL A 906 -11.24 15.50 35.98
N GLY A 907 -12.10 14.62 36.51
CA GLY A 907 -11.65 13.53 37.37
C GLY A 907 -10.84 14.02 38.58
N GLY A 908 -11.13 15.21 39.15
CA GLY A 908 -10.36 15.81 40.22
C GLY A 908 -9.05 16.52 39.81
N LEU A 909 -8.70 16.49 38.52
CA LEU A 909 -7.53 17.19 37.99
C LEU A 909 -7.93 18.59 37.51
N ALA A 910 -7.28 19.64 38.07
CA ALA A 910 -7.49 21.02 37.61
C ALA A 910 -6.77 21.29 36.29
N LEU A 911 -7.46 21.89 35.31
CA LEU A 911 -6.95 22.24 34.00
C LEU A 911 -6.48 23.69 33.95
N ASN A 912 -5.54 23.96 33.00
CA ASN A 912 -5.14 25.31 32.62
C ASN A 912 -5.96 25.80 31.42
N THR A 913 -6.11 27.12 31.26
CA THR A 913 -6.75 27.72 30.08
C THR A 913 -6.03 27.25 28.81
N GLY A 914 -6.78 26.78 27.81
CA GLY A 914 -6.24 26.33 26.51
C GLY A 914 -5.58 24.95 26.55
N GLU A 915 -5.53 24.27 27.70
CA GLU A 915 -4.94 22.95 27.83
C GLU A 915 -5.70 21.94 26.96
N THR A 916 -4.95 21.11 26.23
CA THR A 916 -5.53 20.07 25.35
C THR A 916 -5.99 18.87 26.20
N VAL A 917 -7.24 18.52 26.09
CA VAL A 917 -7.87 17.38 26.75
C VAL A 917 -8.19 16.35 25.67
N VAL A 918 -7.59 15.16 25.77
CA VAL A 918 -7.70 14.08 24.79
C VAL A 918 -8.62 13.00 25.33
N LEU A 919 -9.72 12.76 24.66
CA LEU A 919 -10.75 11.81 25.03
C LEU A 919 -10.48 10.47 24.37
N GLY A 920 -10.22 9.43 25.16
CA GLY A 920 -10.00 8.07 24.71
C GLY A 920 -11.32 7.36 24.42
N LEU A 921 -11.89 7.53 23.21
CA LEU A 921 -13.12 6.82 22.82
C LEU A 921 -12.92 5.32 22.84
N VAL A 922 -11.73 4.86 22.41
CA VAL A 922 -11.31 3.46 22.50
C VAL A 922 -11.31 2.95 23.94
N SER A 923 -10.82 3.75 24.89
CA SER A 923 -10.80 3.40 26.31
C SER A 923 -12.20 3.28 26.91
N ALA A 924 -13.04 4.27 26.63
CA ALA A 924 -14.45 4.28 27.09
C ALA A 924 -15.25 3.12 26.48
N GLY A 925 -15.03 2.80 25.20
CA GLY A 925 -15.64 1.65 24.53
C GLY A 925 -15.25 0.32 25.19
N GLN A 926 -13.97 0.12 25.47
CA GLN A 926 -13.45 -1.08 26.14
C GLN A 926 -14.02 -1.21 27.58
N GLN A 927 -14.16 -0.09 28.31
CA GLN A 927 -14.76 -0.08 29.63
C GLN A 927 -16.23 -0.50 29.59
N HIS A 928 -17.02 0.00 28.63
CA HIS A 928 -18.40 -0.40 28.45
C HIS A 928 -18.56 -1.87 28.07
N LEU A 929 -17.68 -2.39 27.21
CA LEU A 929 -17.68 -3.81 26.87
C LEU A 929 -17.40 -4.69 28.08
N ALA A 930 -16.40 -4.33 28.90
CA ALA A 930 -16.05 -5.05 30.10
C ALA A 930 -17.20 -5.03 31.16
N ALA A 931 -18.01 -3.96 31.16
CA ALA A 931 -19.20 -3.85 32.01
C ALA A 931 -20.46 -4.56 31.43
N GLY A 932 -20.36 -5.19 30.26
CA GLY A 932 -21.49 -5.83 29.58
C GLY A 932 -22.55 -4.85 29.07
N SER A 933 -22.19 -3.57 28.90
CA SER A 933 -23.09 -2.50 28.46
C SER A 933 -22.62 -1.89 27.16
N PRO A 934 -22.85 -2.54 26.02
CA PRO A 934 -22.41 -2.00 24.72
C PRO A 934 -23.17 -0.73 24.39
N GLU A 935 -22.52 0.42 24.47
CA GLU A 935 -23.10 1.72 24.14
C GLU A 935 -22.32 2.42 23.02
N LEU A 936 -22.96 2.57 21.85
CA LEU A 936 -22.37 3.24 20.69
C LEU A 936 -22.33 4.75 20.79
N GLY A 937 -23.02 5.35 21.77
CA GLY A 937 -23.16 6.80 21.87
C GLY A 937 -21.83 7.52 21.84
N LEU A 938 -20.83 7.02 22.54
CA LEU A 938 -19.51 7.66 22.64
C LEU A 938 -18.72 7.61 21.32
N VAL A 939 -18.82 6.53 20.55
CA VAL A 939 -18.14 6.39 19.24
C VAL A 939 -18.61 7.46 18.27
N PHE A 940 -19.88 7.88 18.34
CA PHE A 940 -20.46 8.94 17.52
C PHE A 940 -20.46 10.32 18.20
N GLY A 941 -19.69 10.50 19.24
CA GLY A 941 -19.65 11.76 20.01
C GLY A 941 -20.88 12.03 20.84
N GLY A 942 -21.68 11.01 21.12
CA GLY A 942 -22.92 11.05 21.86
C GLY A 942 -24.14 10.59 21.07
N ASN A 943 -25.26 10.37 21.76
CA ASN A 943 -26.52 9.94 21.12
C ASN A 943 -27.34 11.14 20.63
N ARG A 944 -27.30 11.46 19.35
CA ARG A 944 -28.03 12.57 18.75
C ARG A 944 -29.55 12.38 18.77
N SER A 945 -30.04 11.16 18.89
CA SER A 945 -31.48 10.88 18.99
C SER A 945 -32.06 11.12 20.39
N ALA A 946 -31.24 11.34 21.40
CA ALA A 946 -31.68 11.70 22.73
C ALA A 946 -32.17 13.15 22.77
N ALA A 947 -33.17 13.45 23.62
CA ALA A 947 -33.72 14.80 23.75
C ALA A 947 -32.65 15.83 24.16
N ALA A 948 -31.64 15.42 24.93
CA ALA A 948 -30.47 16.21 25.31
C ALA A 948 -29.21 15.52 24.76
N HIS A 949 -28.90 15.71 23.49
CA HIS A 949 -27.66 15.16 22.90
C HIS A 949 -26.48 16.12 23.03
N PRO A 950 -25.22 15.64 23.03
CA PRO A 950 -24.04 16.46 22.96
C PRO A 950 -24.02 17.31 21.66
N THR A 951 -23.50 18.53 21.76
CA THR A 951 -23.50 19.53 20.69
C THR A 951 -22.94 18.99 19.38
N HIS A 952 -21.84 18.24 19.44
CA HIS A 952 -21.17 17.68 18.25
C HIS A 952 -21.42 16.20 18.01
N ALA A 953 -22.52 15.63 18.50
CA ALA A 953 -22.90 14.25 18.16
C ALA A 953 -23.06 14.09 16.63
N CYS A 954 -22.59 12.96 16.10
CA CYS A 954 -22.54 12.72 14.65
C CYS A 954 -23.94 12.72 14.01
N PRO A 955 -24.20 13.54 12.97
CA PRO A 955 -25.47 13.51 12.26
C PRO A 955 -25.62 12.30 11.34
N GLY A 956 -24.51 11.63 10.99
CA GLY A 956 -24.43 10.51 10.04
C GLY A 956 -24.63 9.11 10.63
N TYR A 957 -25.02 8.98 11.89
CA TYR A 957 -25.14 7.68 12.55
C TYR A 957 -25.96 6.65 11.75
N ALA A 958 -27.18 7.02 11.35
CA ALA A 958 -28.09 6.09 10.67
C ALA A 958 -27.53 5.65 9.30
N ALA A 959 -27.06 6.61 8.49
CA ALA A 959 -26.49 6.33 7.18
C ALA A 959 -25.18 5.51 7.31
N GLY A 960 -24.28 5.90 8.22
CA GLY A 960 -23.00 5.21 8.45
C GLY A 960 -23.18 3.76 8.91
N MET A 961 -24.05 3.52 9.88
CA MET A 961 -24.37 2.17 10.35
C MET A 961 -25.02 1.31 9.25
N GLY A 962 -25.91 1.90 8.44
CA GLY A 962 -26.51 1.22 7.30
C GLY A 962 -25.46 0.79 6.27
N VAL A 963 -24.49 1.67 5.97
CA VAL A 963 -23.38 1.34 5.05
C VAL A 963 -22.50 0.23 5.61
N LEU A 964 -22.09 0.32 6.88
CA LEU A 964 -21.27 -0.71 7.53
C LEU A 964 -21.96 -2.09 7.52
N LEU A 965 -23.25 -2.13 7.90
CA LEU A 965 -24.02 -3.37 7.88
C LEU A 965 -24.18 -3.91 6.45
N GLY A 966 -24.36 -3.04 5.45
CA GLY A 966 -24.50 -3.43 4.05
C GLY A 966 -23.23 -4.02 3.44
N LEU A 967 -22.06 -3.41 3.72
CA LEU A 967 -20.76 -3.93 3.33
C LEU A 967 -20.50 -5.31 3.95
N LEU A 968 -20.67 -5.43 5.27
CA LEU A 968 -20.42 -6.68 5.99
C LEU A 968 -21.41 -7.78 5.59
N ALA A 969 -22.70 -7.46 5.46
CA ALA A 969 -23.70 -8.41 4.99
C ALA A 969 -23.41 -8.88 3.55
N GLY A 970 -22.93 -8.00 2.69
CA GLY A 970 -22.52 -8.35 1.32
C GLY A 970 -21.40 -9.39 1.30
N LEU A 971 -20.38 -9.23 2.13
CA LEU A 971 -19.29 -10.19 2.26
C LEU A 971 -19.75 -11.51 2.90
N LEU A 972 -20.52 -11.44 4.00
CA LEU A 972 -20.95 -12.61 4.76
C LEU A 972 -21.96 -13.48 4.00
N THR A 973 -22.75 -12.89 3.11
CA THR A 973 -23.79 -13.59 2.34
C THR A 973 -23.37 -13.95 0.92
N GLU A 974 -22.06 -13.81 0.60
CA GLU A 974 -21.54 -14.29 -0.67
C GLU A 974 -21.74 -15.81 -0.79
N SER A 975 -22.30 -16.26 -1.92
CA SER A 975 -22.68 -17.65 -2.13
C SER A 975 -21.50 -18.59 -2.40
N GLU A 976 -20.40 -18.07 -2.94
CA GLU A 976 -19.23 -18.88 -3.24
C GLU A 976 -18.51 -19.30 -1.94
N GLN A 977 -17.82 -20.42 -1.97
CA GLN A 977 -17.00 -20.84 -0.86
C GLN A 977 -15.90 -19.81 -0.60
N MET A 978 -15.69 -19.47 0.65
CA MET A 978 -14.76 -18.41 1.05
C MET A 978 -13.86 -18.90 2.19
N ARG A 979 -12.57 -18.61 2.10
CA ARG A 979 -11.61 -18.78 3.21
C ARG A 979 -10.79 -17.51 3.44
N ALA A 980 -10.16 -17.39 4.59
CA ALA A 980 -9.23 -16.30 4.84
C ALA A 980 -8.05 -16.41 3.87
N SER A 981 -7.69 -15.29 3.27
CA SER A 981 -6.39 -15.13 2.64
C SER A 981 -5.40 -14.67 3.71
N PRO A 982 -4.12 -15.03 3.60
CA PRO A 982 -3.09 -14.57 4.54
C PRO A 982 -2.85 -13.07 4.52
N ALA A 983 -3.15 -12.41 3.40
CA ALA A 983 -3.08 -10.94 3.33
C ALA A 983 -4.17 -10.32 4.21
N ALA A 984 -3.82 -9.24 4.92
CA ALA A 984 -4.74 -8.55 5.80
C ALA A 984 -6.01 -8.10 5.02
N LEU A 985 -7.18 -8.31 5.61
CA LEU A 985 -8.48 -7.95 5.04
C LEU A 985 -8.78 -8.60 3.68
N SER A 986 -8.17 -9.75 3.37
CA SER A 986 -8.33 -10.42 2.09
C SER A 986 -8.96 -11.81 2.26
N PHE A 987 -9.70 -12.22 1.22
CA PHE A 987 -10.41 -13.49 1.16
C PHE A 987 -10.08 -14.22 -0.12
N THR A 988 -10.02 -15.54 -0.06
CA THR A 988 -10.02 -16.38 -1.23
C THR A 988 -11.43 -16.95 -1.42
N LEU A 989 -12.05 -16.63 -2.56
CA LEU A 989 -13.27 -17.28 -3.02
C LEU A 989 -12.89 -18.51 -3.84
N GLU A 990 -13.68 -19.57 -3.72
CA GLU A 990 -13.48 -20.81 -4.44
C GLU A 990 -14.77 -21.23 -5.13
N GLY A 991 -14.69 -21.74 -6.35
CA GLY A 991 -15.82 -22.25 -7.09
C GLY A 991 -15.43 -23.37 -8.05
N GLN A 992 -16.42 -24.12 -8.49
CA GLN A 992 -16.28 -25.07 -9.58
C GLN A 992 -16.62 -24.38 -10.90
N PRO A 993 -16.04 -24.79 -12.04
CA PRO A 993 -16.30 -24.20 -13.35
C PRO A 993 -17.79 -24.22 -13.73
#